data_daaffc1a4bbe884f3af506174099f851
#
_entry.id   daaffc1a4bbe884f3af506174099f851
#
_cell.length_a   1.000
_cell.length_b   1.000
_cell.length_c   1.000
_cell.angle_alpha   90.00
_cell.angle_beta   90.00
_cell.angle_gamma   90.00
#
_symmetry.space_group_name_H-M   'P 1'
#
loop_
_entity.id
_entity.type
_entity.pdbx_description
1 polymer ?
#
loop_
_entity_poly.entity_id
_entity_poly.type
_entity_poly.pdbx_seq_one_letter_code
_entity_poly.pdbx_strand_id
1 'polypeptide(L)'
;MQNKKVVANYKRSWKGFFEEVTGFEDFHLKMYPQEFRLKERFNDLSLDVSKDSESVGLYYLDETANILTSRLGNMTKNDFIVGVKLKNAFVNVDEGIKENAYSVFSNVTDMFVNFLGWEQNVPTSFFDQFTEVEDNVYNSVLSVNGSRLQENELIYVARYDFIRGLKHNVKEEESNIKAVTNTIINPVESSTLKLSSEQDEGYLSFVVIDEYPDNMAESDVFYEVQSLPFEVGVDIKIQTEGKGKSKVKVNLKGKDLSESAKEQAKTGDTVDDSVVDSHYLMKNLQQEIKSHDVSVMNWLATIAVTGRNRKECLARAKQVVRYFKQLNIVCRIPTADQLSLFYRTLLGEKLELTNRNWLQSTTQNGVAESLIGVNAEIGNKIGFFIGWVDRFHKHKDLETAKLSSRDPIFFHPMLANQNIRGSKYRSPHVLITGDTGSGKSYLAKLLFIYVTLLHIKTLYIDPKKEIRKWINKVINDGVIRRDYPLFVEHLEKFNFVTLDFEDKNNWGALDPVAFLPSGQAKELIQDIFSEVYNFKGKDKIHTVFLQAITKVLERKQKGEQVGSMHIIDIMRENEDTSVSEAGDFLHEVVSDSILKLCVHDGSNSALSLTDRISIIEIENIDLPEATASVETYTNSQRKSNAIMLALGKYCELFGRNKDEKTIEFIDEAWVIISSQQGKKVEKQMKRVGRSYDNALYFISQSTKDGLREKDDETGNFGVAFAFDEENEREDILKWMNMESTDENIEMLDNMLQGQCLMKDVFGRTSKITVECLFEEWEGALETIDKSAVAYAEEKYL
;
A
#
# COMPACT_ATOMS: atom_id res chain seq x y z
N MET A 1 -11.15 -2.33 4.78
CA MET A 1 -12.21 -2.42 3.76
C MET A 1 -11.72 -3.29 2.62
N GLN A 2 -12.08 -4.53 2.67
CA GLN A 2 -11.66 -5.49 1.67
C GLN A 2 -12.88 -5.94 0.87
N ASN A 3 -12.67 -6.30 -0.37
CA ASN A 3 -13.69 -6.95 -1.18
C ASN A 3 -14.14 -8.23 -0.48
N LYS A 4 -15.42 -8.35 -0.13
CA LYS A 4 -16.00 -9.51 0.61
C LYS A 4 -15.64 -10.84 -0.05
N LYS A 5 -15.56 -10.88 -1.38
CA LYS A 5 -15.14 -12.07 -2.14
C LYS A 5 -13.67 -12.44 -1.88
N VAL A 6 -12.78 -11.44 -1.75
CA VAL A 6 -11.36 -11.66 -1.44
C VAL A 6 -11.21 -12.21 -0.03
N VAL A 7 -11.92 -11.61 0.95
CA VAL A 7 -11.94 -12.10 2.34
C VAL A 7 -12.47 -13.52 2.42
N ALA A 8 -13.59 -13.81 1.75
CA ALA A 8 -14.17 -15.15 1.71
C ALA A 8 -13.22 -16.20 1.09
N ASN A 9 -12.49 -15.83 0.02
CA ASN A 9 -11.49 -16.71 -0.59
C ASN A 9 -10.30 -16.94 0.36
N TYR A 10 -9.86 -15.90 1.05
CA TYR A 10 -8.78 -15.98 2.03
C TYR A 10 -9.16 -16.92 3.20
N LYS A 11 -10.34 -16.73 3.81
CA LYS A 11 -10.90 -17.61 4.83
C LYS A 11 -11.00 -19.06 4.33
N ARG A 12 -11.37 -19.27 3.08
CA ARG A 12 -11.43 -20.61 2.45
C ARG A 12 -10.05 -21.26 2.36
N SER A 13 -9.00 -20.52 2.01
CA SER A 13 -7.62 -21.03 1.98
C SER A 13 -7.18 -21.48 3.37
N TRP A 14 -7.43 -20.67 4.41
CA TRP A 14 -7.14 -21.05 5.80
C TRP A 14 -7.95 -22.26 6.27
N LYS A 15 -9.22 -22.32 5.90
CA LYS A 15 -10.04 -23.52 6.18
C LYS A 15 -9.40 -24.76 5.57
N GLY A 16 -9.00 -24.71 4.30
CA GLY A 16 -8.31 -25.82 3.63
C GLY A 16 -7.01 -26.19 4.33
N PHE A 17 -6.20 -25.22 4.74
CA PHE A 17 -5.01 -25.45 5.54
C PHE A 17 -5.34 -26.20 6.86
N PHE A 18 -6.31 -25.73 7.63
CA PHE A 18 -6.70 -26.40 8.88
C PHE A 18 -7.27 -27.79 8.65
N GLU A 19 -7.96 -28.06 7.54
CA GLU A 19 -8.42 -29.40 7.16
C GLU A 19 -7.24 -30.36 6.93
N GLU A 20 -6.21 -29.94 6.23
CA GLU A 20 -5.00 -30.74 5.95
C GLU A 20 -4.21 -31.04 7.22
N VAL A 21 -4.09 -30.06 8.12
CA VAL A 21 -3.28 -30.22 9.34
C VAL A 21 -4.06 -30.81 10.53
N THR A 22 -5.34 -31.18 10.39
CA THR A 22 -6.13 -31.81 11.47
C THR A 22 -5.56 -33.14 12.00
N GLY A 23 -4.66 -33.77 11.24
CA GLY A 23 -3.91 -34.96 11.69
C GLY A 23 -2.92 -34.67 12.82
N PHE A 24 -2.52 -33.38 12.99
CA PHE A 24 -1.65 -32.93 14.06
C PHE A 24 -2.48 -32.46 15.26
N GLU A 25 -1.97 -32.66 16.47
CA GLU A 25 -2.75 -32.37 17.67
C GLU A 25 -2.72 -30.94 18.09
N ASP A 26 -1.60 -30.23 17.91
CA ASP A 26 -1.36 -28.89 18.42
C ASP A 26 -0.96 -27.90 17.33
N PHE A 27 -1.62 -26.75 17.34
CA PHE A 27 -1.28 -25.59 16.50
C PHE A 27 -1.12 -24.35 17.37
N HIS A 28 -0.29 -23.44 16.92
CA HIS A 28 -0.12 -22.12 17.52
C HIS A 28 -0.22 -21.05 16.45
N LEU A 29 -1.23 -20.21 16.52
CA LEU A 29 -1.35 -19.01 15.70
C LEU A 29 -0.90 -17.82 16.55
N LYS A 30 0.14 -17.14 16.12
CA LYS A 30 0.75 -16.05 16.88
C LYS A 30 0.87 -14.81 16.02
N MET A 31 0.51 -13.67 16.58
CA MET A 31 0.83 -12.34 16.07
C MET A 31 1.65 -11.61 17.13
N TYR A 32 2.74 -11.01 16.71
CA TYR A 32 3.58 -10.22 17.60
C TYR A 32 4.10 -8.97 16.89
N PRO A 33 4.25 -7.85 17.62
CA PRO A 33 4.85 -6.65 17.08
C PRO A 33 6.37 -6.83 16.95
N GLN A 34 6.89 -6.77 15.74
CA GLN A 34 8.32 -6.78 15.43
C GLN A 34 8.80 -5.35 15.18
N GLU A 35 9.97 -4.99 15.64
CA GLU A 35 10.56 -3.67 15.40
C GLU A 35 10.71 -3.38 13.90
N PHE A 36 10.24 -2.21 13.49
CA PHE A 36 10.22 -1.81 12.08
C PHE A 36 11.63 -1.51 11.51
N ARG A 37 12.65 -1.32 12.37
CA ARG A 37 14.04 -1.02 11.99
C ARG A 37 14.16 0.16 11.01
N LEU A 38 13.49 1.26 11.32
CA LEU A 38 13.36 2.41 10.42
C LEU A 38 14.70 2.96 9.93
N LYS A 39 15.68 3.09 10.85
CA LYS A 39 17.00 3.60 10.49
C LYS A 39 17.76 2.72 9.49
N GLU A 40 17.65 1.39 9.60
CA GLU A 40 18.26 0.46 8.65
C GLU A 40 17.63 0.62 7.26
N ARG A 41 16.28 0.74 7.18
CA ARG A 41 15.57 0.96 5.92
C ARG A 41 15.93 2.29 5.27
N PHE A 42 16.16 3.34 6.05
CA PHE A 42 16.63 4.62 5.54
C PHE A 42 18.10 4.58 5.12
N ASN A 43 18.94 3.77 5.75
CA ASN A 43 20.29 3.50 5.25
C ASN A 43 20.26 2.84 3.87
N ASP A 44 19.33 1.91 3.63
CA ASP A 44 19.14 1.32 2.30
C ASP A 44 18.65 2.37 1.29
N LEU A 45 17.67 3.21 1.67
CA LEU A 45 17.19 4.30 0.81
C LEU A 45 18.25 5.36 0.52
N SER A 46 19.16 5.61 1.46
CA SER A 46 20.24 6.58 1.29
C SER A 46 21.18 6.26 0.12
N LEU A 47 21.28 4.97 -0.25
CA LEU A 47 22.06 4.53 -1.40
C LEU A 47 21.49 5.02 -2.76
N ASP A 48 20.18 5.30 -2.79
CA ASP A 48 19.50 5.82 -3.97
C ASP A 48 19.50 7.36 -4.05
N VAL A 49 19.96 8.03 -2.99
CA VAL A 49 20.05 9.51 -2.95
C VAL A 49 21.11 10.01 -3.94
N SER A 50 20.79 11.08 -4.65
CA SER A 50 21.72 11.70 -5.59
C SER A 50 22.86 12.42 -4.89
N LYS A 51 24.08 12.31 -5.43
CA LYS A 51 25.27 12.96 -4.86
C LYS A 51 25.15 14.49 -4.74
N ASP A 52 24.47 15.12 -5.67
CA ASP A 52 24.23 16.57 -5.64
C ASP A 52 23.15 16.98 -4.62
N SER A 53 22.38 16.03 -4.11
CA SER A 53 21.37 16.22 -3.07
C SER A 53 21.65 15.41 -1.80
N GLU A 54 22.87 14.86 -1.64
CA GLU A 54 23.22 13.93 -0.55
C GLU A 54 22.97 14.56 0.82
N SER A 55 23.49 15.76 1.05
CA SER A 55 23.36 16.42 2.35
C SER A 55 21.91 16.65 2.75
N VAL A 56 21.08 17.16 1.85
CA VAL A 56 19.66 17.41 2.11
C VAL A 56 18.87 16.12 2.20
N GLY A 57 19.16 15.13 1.34
CA GLY A 57 18.48 13.85 1.35
C GLY A 57 18.73 13.08 2.65
N LEU A 58 19.97 12.95 3.09
CA LEU A 58 20.32 12.32 4.36
C LEU A 58 19.72 13.05 5.56
N TYR A 59 19.74 14.38 5.56
CA TYR A 59 19.10 15.18 6.60
C TYR A 59 17.62 14.83 6.76
N TYR A 60 16.85 14.82 5.66
CA TYR A 60 15.41 14.54 5.73
C TYR A 60 15.08 13.07 6.01
N LEU A 61 15.94 12.13 5.65
CA LEU A 61 15.77 10.73 6.05
C LEU A 61 15.97 10.58 7.57
N ASP A 62 17.01 11.21 8.14
CA ASP A 62 17.27 11.15 9.57
C ASP A 62 16.18 11.89 10.36
N GLU A 63 15.75 13.06 9.87
CA GLU A 63 14.68 13.83 10.50
C GLU A 63 13.33 13.08 10.45
N THR A 64 13.01 12.41 9.33
CA THR A 64 11.85 11.51 9.26
C THR A 64 11.91 10.43 10.35
N ALA A 65 13.07 9.80 10.54
CA ALA A 65 13.24 8.78 11.57
C ALA A 65 13.03 9.36 12.98
N ASN A 66 13.56 10.55 13.24
CA ASN A 66 13.45 11.23 14.52
C ASN A 66 11.99 11.62 14.84
N ILE A 67 11.30 12.24 13.88
CA ILE A 67 9.89 12.65 14.04
C ILE A 67 9.00 11.44 14.26
N LEU A 68 9.10 10.40 13.41
CA LEU A 68 8.29 9.20 13.54
C LEU A 68 8.56 8.46 14.84
N THR A 69 9.84 8.34 15.26
CA THR A 69 10.20 7.72 16.53
C THR A 69 9.70 8.54 17.73
N SER A 70 9.78 9.87 17.65
CA SER A 70 9.25 10.76 18.70
C SER A 70 7.73 10.63 18.84
N ARG A 71 7.01 10.55 17.72
CA ARG A 71 5.54 10.47 17.66
C ARG A 71 4.99 9.10 18.07
N LEU A 72 5.60 8.02 17.59
CA LEU A 72 5.09 6.66 17.77
C LEU A 72 5.81 5.86 18.87
N GLY A 73 6.96 6.31 19.30
CA GLY A 73 7.88 5.51 20.10
C GLY A 73 8.62 4.49 19.22
N ASN A 74 8.84 3.28 19.73
CA ASN A 74 9.36 2.21 18.88
C ASN A 74 8.29 1.83 17.85
N MET A 75 8.62 2.01 16.59
CA MET A 75 7.74 1.58 15.50
C MET A 75 7.83 0.07 15.35
N THR A 76 6.68 -0.55 15.25
CA THR A 76 6.58 -2.00 15.05
C THR A 76 5.68 -2.34 13.87
N LYS A 77 5.89 -3.53 13.33
CA LYS A 77 5.04 -4.17 12.35
C LYS A 77 4.58 -5.50 12.93
N ASN A 78 3.32 -5.85 12.69
CA ASN A 78 2.81 -7.15 13.13
C ASN A 78 3.29 -8.26 12.20
N ASP A 79 3.98 -9.24 12.77
CA ASP A 79 4.33 -10.49 12.12
C ASP A 79 3.45 -11.63 12.61
N PHE A 80 3.20 -12.60 11.72
CA PHE A 80 2.31 -13.71 11.97
C PHE A 80 3.07 -15.02 11.85
N ILE A 81 2.88 -15.91 12.81
CA ILE A 81 3.52 -17.21 12.86
C ILE A 81 2.48 -18.30 13.03
N VAL A 82 2.71 -19.39 12.33
CA VAL A 82 1.97 -20.64 12.48
C VAL A 82 2.92 -21.71 12.96
N GLY A 83 2.70 -22.22 14.16
CA GLY A 83 3.42 -23.36 14.72
C GLY A 83 2.57 -24.62 14.61
N VAL A 84 3.14 -25.70 14.12
CA VAL A 84 2.50 -27.02 14.06
C VAL A 84 3.40 -28.01 14.77
N LYS A 85 2.86 -28.73 15.76
CA LYS A 85 3.61 -29.78 16.45
C LYS A 85 3.61 -31.06 15.60
N LEU A 86 4.76 -31.42 15.08
CA LEU A 86 4.93 -32.60 14.26
C LEU A 86 4.83 -33.86 15.11
N LYS A 87 4.23 -34.93 14.54
CA LYS A 87 4.22 -36.27 15.07
C LYS A 87 5.10 -37.15 14.20
N ASN A 88 5.73 -38.13 14.81
CA ASN A 88 6.45 -39.16 14.08
C ASN A 88 5.49 -40.00 13.22
N ALA A 89 5.73 -40.05 11.90
CA ALA A 89 4.86 -40.77 10.94
C ALA A 89 4.88 -42.30 11.10
N PHE A 90 5.81 -42.86 11.85
CA PHE A 90 6.05 -44.29 11.95
C PHE A 90 5.36 -45.00 13.13
N VAL A 91 4.47 -44.29 13.84
CA VAL A 91 3.75 -44.96 14.93
C VAL A 91 2.51 -45.67 14.41
N ASN A 92 2.64 -46.96 14.13
CA ASN A 92 1.54 -47.86 13.86
C ASN A 92 0.61 -48.00 15.09
N VAL A 93 -0.69 -48.03 14.86
CA VAL A 93 -1.77 -48.01 15.87
C VAL A 93 -1.69 -49.16 16.88
N ASP A 94 -0.94 -50.23 16.65
CA ASP A 94 -0.78 -51.36 17.54
C ASP A 94 0.26 -51.21 18.67
N GLU A 95 1.04 -50.08 18.64
CA GLU A 95 2.07 -49.82 19.69
C GLU A 95 1.64 -48.88 20.81
N GLY A 96 0.40 -48.44 20.85
CA GLY A 96 -0.13 -47.40 21.76
C GLY A 96 0.03 -47.70 23.27
N ILE A 97 0.27 -48.95 23.65
CA ILE A 97 0.54 -49.34 25.05
C ILE A 97 2.03 -49.17 25.40
N LYS A 98 2.92 -49.40 24.43
CA LYS A 98 4.38 -49.22 24.63
C LYS A 98 4.77 -47.76 24.56
N GLU A 99 4.09 -46.95 23.73
CA GLU A 99 4.34 -45.52 23.62
C GLU A 99 3.94 -44.74 24.87
N ASN A 100 2.79 -45.07 25.49
CA ASN A 100 2.41 -44.46 26.75
C ASN A 100 3.44 -44.76 27.87
N ALA A 101 4.05 -45.93 27.85
CA ALA A 101 5.12 -46.30 28.81
C ALA A 101 6.44 -45.57 28.44
N TYR A 102 6.74 -45.43 27.15
CA TYR A 102 7.96 -44.73 26.68
C TYR A 102 7.83 -43.19 26.86
N SER A 103 6.66 -42.60 26.58
CA SER A 103 6.42 -41.16 26.80
C SER A 103 6.40 -40.80 28.28
N VAL A 104 5.88 -41.65 29.14
CA VAL A 104 5.97 -41.47 30.61
C VAL A 104 7.42 -41.63 31.09
N PHE A 105 8.16 -42.60 30.54
CA PHE A 105 9.57 -42.79 30.90
C PHE A 105 10.47 -41.68 30.35
N SER A 106 10.27 -41.19 29.12
CA SER A 106 10.98 -40.05 28.56
C SER A 106 10.67 -38.74 29.32
N ASN A 107 9.40 -38.48 29.62
CA ASN A 107 9.03 -37.32 30.43
C ASN A 107 9.63 -37.33 31.84
N VAL A 108 9.74 -38.51 32.47
CA VAL A 108 10.38 -38.65 33.78
C VAL A 108 11.91 -38.52 33.67
N THR A 109 12.54 -39.08 32.62
CA THR A 109 13.98 -38.88 32.36
C THR A 109 14.31 -37.46 31.96
N ASP A 110 13.49 -36.84 31.15
CA ASP A 110 13.67 -35.43 30.74
C ASP A 110 13.48 -34.49 31.95
N MET A 111 12.52 -34.78 32.83
CA MET A 111 12.36 -34.02 34.09
C MET A 111 13.56 -34.20 35.03
N PHE A 112 14.14 -35.44 35.13
CA PHE A 112 15.33 -35.69 35.93
C PHE A 112 16.60 -35.10 35.34
N VAL A 113 16.78 -35.15 34.02
CA VAL A 113 17.91 -34.56 33.30
C VAL A 113 17.86 -33.02 33.35
N ASN A 114 16.71 -32.42 33.19
CA ASN A 114 16.50 -31.00 33.36
C ASN A 114 16.73 -30.53 34.81
N PHE A 115 16.32 -31.32 35.78
CA PHE A 115 16.58 -31.07 37.21
C PHE A 115 18.06 -31.14 37.56
N LEU A 116 18.84 -32.03 36.89
CA LEU A 116 20.30 -32.15 37.07
C LEU A 116 21.11 -31.17 36.24
N GLY A 117 20.49 -30.34 35.38
CA GLY A 117 21.17 -29.32 34.54
C GLY A 117 22.12 -29.91 33.49
N TRP A 118 21.88 -31.16 33.06
CA TRP A 118 22.66 -31.78 31.98
C TRP A 118 22.16 -31.27 30.62
N GLU A 119 23.06 -30.70 29.85
CA GLU A 119 22.81 -30.36 28.45
C GLU A 119 22.63 -31.67 27.64
N GLN A 120 21.41 -31.91 27.14
CA GLN A 120 21.20 -32.95 26.15
C GLN A 120 21.59 -32.41 24.77
N ASN A 121 22.71 -32.88 24.24
CA ASN A 121 23.02 -32.75 22.82
C ASN A 121 22.14 -33.73 22.03
N VAL A 122 20.96 -33.32 21.60
CA VAL A 122 20.12 -34.08 20.68
C VAL A 122 20.84 -34.16 19.34
N PRO A 123 21.24 -35.35 18.86
CA PRO A 123 21.94 -35.43 17.57
C PRO A 123 21.00 -34.94 16.45
N THR A 124 21.54 -34.22 15.47
CA THR A 124 20.78 -33.69 14.32
C THR A 124 20.01 -34.76 13.57
N SER A 125 20.56 -35.98 13.51
CA SER A 125 19.89 -37.14 12.93
C SER A 125 18.55 -37.54 13.62
N PHE A 126 18.30 -37.05 14.82
CA PHE A 126 16.99 -37.23 15.46
C PHE A 126 15.87 -36.50 14.70
N PHE A 127 16.18 -35.38 14.06
CA PHE A 127 15.20 -34.59 13.34
C PHE A 127 14.93 -35.16 11.94
N ASP A 128 15.80 -35.98 11.38
CA ASP A 128 15.63 -36.58 10.05
C ASP A 128 14.32 -37.37 9.92
N GLN A 129 13.86 -38.01 10.99
CA GLN A 129 12.59 -38.71 11.04
C GLN A 129 11.34 -37.84 10.79
N PHE A 130 11.46 -36.51 10.93
CA PHE A 130 10.35 -35.56 10.73
C PHE A 130 10.38 -34.90 9.35
N THR A 131 11.43 -35.06 8.55
CA THR A 131 11.64 -34.33 7.30
C THR A 131 10.46 -34.47 6.32
N GLU A 132 9.99 -35.69 6.09
CA GLU A 132 8.86 -35.94 5.17
C GLU A 132 7.57 -35.28 5.67
N VAL A 133 7.32 -35.35 6.97
CA VAL A 133 6.13 -34.78 7.61
C VAL A 133 6.21 -33.27 7.59
N GLU A 134 7.40 -32.72 7.85
CA GLU A 134 7.65 -31.28 7.77
C GLU A 134 7.41 -30.73 6.35
N ASP A 135 7.92 -31.43 5.33
CA ASP A 135 7.72 -31.03 3.94
C ASP A 135 6.24 -31.06 3.54
N ASN A 136 5.47 -32.02 4.02
CA ASN A 136 4.04 -32.08 3.80
C ASN A 136 3.31 -30.90 4.46
N VAL A 137 3.64 -30.58 5.72
CA VAL A 137 3.08 -29.42 6.42
C VAL A 137 3.48 -28.13 5.72
N TYR A 138 4.74 -28.02 5.29
CA TYR A 138 5.21 -26.86 4.55
C TYR A 138 4.46 -26.64 3.25
N ASN A 139 4.20 -27.69 2.49
CA ASN A 139 3.37 -27.60 1.27
C ASN A 139 1.96 -27.09 1.58
N SER A 140 1.36 -27.47 2.71
CA SER A 140 0.07 -26.94 3.15
C SER A 140 0.17 -25.45 3.53
N VAL A 141 1.26 -25.05 4.20
CA VAL A 141 1.53 -23.64 4.54
C VAL A 141 1.68 -22.74 3.31
N LEU A 142 2.22 -23.27 2.20
CA LEU A 142 2.30 -22.52 0.93
C LEU A 142 0.92 -22.11 0.40
N SER A 143 -0.14 -22.89 0.70
CA SER A 143 -1.51 -22.58 0.26
C SER A 143 -2.06 -21.30 0.89
N VAL A 144 -1.51 -20.90 2.04
CA VAL A 144 -1.83 -19.65 2.75
C VAL A 144 -0.71 -18.60 2.64
N ASN A 145 0.18 -18.73 1.65
CA ASN A 145 1.32 -17.85 1.40
C ASN A 145 2.33 -17.76 2.55
N GLY A 146 2.45 -18.79 3.36
CA GLY A 146 3.44 -18.86 4.41
C GLY A 146 4.83 -19.27 3.89
N SER A 147 5.84 -19.05 4.72
CA SER A 147 7.25 -19.43 4.47
C SER A 147 7.87 -20.01 5.74
N ARG A 148 8.96 -20.77 5.58
CA ARG A 148 9.75 -21.21 6.74
C ARG A 148 10.45 -20.00 7.38
N LEU A 149 10.51 -20.02 8.72
CA LEU A 149 11.33 -19.05 9.46
C LEU A 149 12.81 -19.36 9.23
N GLN A 150 13.62 -18.33 9.17
CA GLN A 150 15.07 -18.44 9.26
C GLN A 150 15.48 -18.74 10.71
N GLU A 151 16.69 -19.25 10.91
CA GLU A 151 17.18 -19.60 12.23
C GLU A 151 17.16 -18.41 13.22
N ASN A 152 17.63 -17.27 12.80
CA ASN A 152 17.60 -16.05 13.59
C ASN A 152 16.17 -15.57 13.91
N GLU A 153 15.24 -15.69 12.98
CA GLU A 153 13.83 -15.36 13.21
C GLU A 153 13.21 -16.30 14.26
N LEU A 154 13.53 -17.59 14.18
CA LEU A 154 13.04 -18.58 15.15
C LEU A 154 13.58 -18.31 16.55
N ILE A 155 14.87 -17.98 16.68
CA ILE A 155 15.50 -17.59 17.94
C ILE A 155 14.79 -16.36 18.53
N TYR A 156 14.60 -15.33 17.72
CA TYR A 156 13.93 -14.10 18.14
C TYR A 156 12.50 -14.38 18.63
N VAL A 157 11.72 -15.14 17.87
CA VAL A 157 10.33 -15.44 18.22
C VAL A 157 10.23 -16.22 19.53
N ALA A 158 11.12 -17.20 19.73
CA ALA A 158 11.19 -17.96 20.98
C ALA A 158 11.57 -17.06 22.17
N ARG A 159 12.45 -16.10 21.92
CA ARG A 159 12.91 -15.11 22.90
C ARG A 159 11.85 -14.05 23.21
N TYR A 160 11.07 -13.66 22.21
CA TYR A 160 10.12 -12.54 22.27
C TYR A 160 9.14 -12.65 23.44
N ASP A 161 8.66 -13.84 23.77
CA ASP A 161 7.71 -14.03 24.87
C ASP A 161 8.25 -13.57 26.23
N PHE A 162 9.56 -13.63 26.41
CA PHE A 162 10.25 -13.23 27.65
C PHE A 162 10.61 -11.74 27.70
N ILE A 163 10.65 -11.06 26.54
CA ILE A 163 11.06 -9.67 26.43
C ILE A 163 9.93 -8.72 25.94
N ARG A 164 8.70 -9.22 25.91
CA ARG A 164 7.52 -8.42 25.49
C ARG A 164 7.45 -7.09 26.22
N GLY A 165 7.46 -5.98 25.48
CA GLY A 165 7.37 -4.62 26.01
C GLY A 165 8.62 -4.11 26.74
N LEU A 166 9.70 -4.88 26.77
CA LEU A 166 10.99 -4.44 27.28
C LEU A 166 11.82 -3.83 26.13
N LYS A 167 12.65 -2.86 26.47
CA LYS A 167 13.64 -2.35 25.50
C LYS A 167 14.69 -3.40 25.25
N HIS A 168 14.93 -3.73 24.01
CA HIS A 168 15.91 -4.71 23.58
C HIS A 168 16.44 -4.39 22.18
N ASN A 169 17.57 -4.97 21.83
CA ASN A 169 18.13 -4.90 20.50
C ASN A 169 17.81 -6.20 19.74
N VAL A 170 17.01 -6.12 18.70
CA VAL A 170 16.56 -7.30 17.94
C VAL A 170 17.73 -8.13 17.40
N LYS A 171 18.81 -7.50 16.88
CA LYS A 171 19.98 -8.23 16.37
C LYS A 171 20.73 -9.02 17.44
N GLU A 172 20.78 -8.49 18.66
CA GLU A 172 21.38 -9.20 19.78
C GLU A 172 20.52 -10.39 20.20
N GLU A 173 19.21 -10.20 20.23
CA GLU A 173 18.26 -11.26 20.59
C GLU A 173 18.16 -12.35 19.51
N GLU A 174 18.31 -12.03 18.23
CA GLU A 174 18.36 -12.98 17.12
C GLU A 174 19.56 -13.97 17.18
N SER A 175 20.60 -13.63 17.91
CA SER A 175 21.84 -14.43 18.01
C SER A 175 22.01 -15.16 19.36
N ASN A 176 21.16 -14.88 20.33
CA ASN A 176 21.40 -15.28 21.72
C ASN A 176 20.48 -16.44 22.19
N ILE A 177 20.72 -17.64 21.66
CA ILE A 177 19.99 -18.87 22.05
C ILE A 177 20.09 -19.17 23.56
N LYS A 178 21.23 -18.90 24.17
CA LYS A 178 21.49 -19.27 25.59
C LYS A 178 20.74 -18.41 26.60
N ALA A 179 20.23 -17.27 26.19
CA ALA A 179 19.57 -16.28 27.05
C ALA A 179 18.03 -16.26 26.90
N VAL A 180 17.41 -17.32 26.34
CA VAL A 180 15.95 -17.37 26.17
C VAL A 180 15.19 -17.11 27.49
N THR A 181 15.79 -17.48 28.63
CA THR A 181 15.14 -17.40 29.94
C THR A 181 15.82 -16.43 30.93
N ASN A 182 16.67 -15.50 30.48
CA ASN A 182 17.36 -14.57 31.41
C ASN A 182 16.47 -13.44 31.95
N THR A 183 15.18 -13.42 31.61
CA THR A 183 14.21 -12.47 32.14
C THR A 183 13.51 -13.04 33.37
N ILE A 184 13.45 -12.28 34.44
CA ILE A 184 12.70 -12.64 35.66
C ILE A 184 11.24 -12.30 35.45
N ILE A 185 10.37 -13.31 35.64
CA ILE A 185 8.91 -13.16 35.55
C ILE A 185 8.34 -13.20 36.96
N ASN A 186 7.80 -12.07 37.41
CA ASN A 186 7.29 -11.92 38.76
C ASN A 186 5.74 -11.80 38.75
N PRO A 187 5.00 -12.81 39.32
CA PRO A 187 3.54 -12.81 39.35
C PRO A 187 2.95 -12.22 40.64
N VAL A 188 3.72 -11.44 41.41
CA VAL A 188 3.31 -10.96 42.75
C VAL A 188 2.06 -10.08 42.69
N GLU A 189 1.83 -9.41 41.56
CA GLU A 189 0.70 -8.48 41.41
C GLU A 189 -0.45 -9.10 40.63
N SER A 190 -1.69 -8.95 41.16
CA SER A 190 -2.88 -9.50 40.50
C SER A 190 -3.09 -8.93 39.11
N SER A 191 -3.52 -9.79 38.16
CA SER A 191 -3.86 -9.43 36.78
C SER A 191 -2.67 -8.96 35.91
N THR A 192 -1.43 -9.01 36.44
CA THR A 192 -0.23 -8.61 35.71
C THR A 192 0.97 -9.49 36.07
N LEU A 193 1.93 -9.56 35.16
CA LEU A 193 3.27 -10.08 35.40
C LEU A 193 4.27 -8.92 35.28
N LYS A 194 5.20 -8.80 36.21
CA LYS A 194 6.33 -7.91 36.06
C LYS A 194 7.46 -8.69 35.38
N LEU A 195 7.93 -8.17 34.26
CA LEU A 195 9.08 -8.68 33.53
C LEU A 195 10.28 -7.82 33.85
N SER A 196 11.40 -8.42 34.23
CA SER A 196 12.63 -7.69 34.52
C SER A 196 13.82 -8.37 33.84
N SER A 197 14.49 -7.65 32.95
CA SER A 197 15.75 -8.02 32.33
C SER A 197 16.89 -7.25 32.99
N GLU A 198 18.14 -7.48 32.58
CA GLU A 198 19.29 -6.70 33.04
C GLU A 198 19.21 -5.23 32.62
N GLN A 199 18.50 -4.90 31.56
CA GLN A 199 18.48 -3.58 30.93
C GLN A 199 17.19 -2.79 31.14
N ASP A 200 16.05 -3.47 31.36
CA ASP A 200 14.74 -2.82 31.41
C ASP A 200 13.73 -3.63 32.24
N GLU A 201 12.68 -2.95 32.69
CA GLU A 201 11.56 -3.53 33.41
C GLU A 201 10.25 -3.09 32.77
N GLY A 202 9.27 -4.00 32.73
CA GLY A 202 7.94 -3.74 32.18
C GLY A 202 6.86 -4.62 32.82
N TYR A 203 5.61 -4.39 32.39
CA TYR A 203 4.47 -5.16 32.86
C TYR A 203 3.73 -5.78 31.68
N LEU A 204 3.29 -7.00 31.85
CA LEU A 204 2.51 -7.79 30.88
C LEU A 204 1.18 -8.19 31.53
N SER A 205 0.08 -8.11 30.77
CA SER A 205 -1.24 -8.60 31.16
C SER A 205 -1.84 -9.39 29.99
N PHE A 206 -2.26 -10.62 30.26
CA PHE A 206 -3.04 -11.39 29.29
C PHE A 206 -4.52 -11.08 29.48
N VAL A 207 -5.16 -10.70 28.36
CA VAL A 207 -6.59 -10.61 28.21
C VAL A 207 -7.03 -11.87 27.46
N VAL A 208 -7.92 -12.65 28.01
CA VAL A 208 -8.47 -13.86 27.38
C VAL A 208 -9.80 -13.55 26.71
N ILE A 209 -10.06 -14.18 25.56
CA ILE A 209 -11.37 -14.19 24.93
C ILE A 209 -12.18 -15.29 25.60
N ASP A 210 -13.25 -14.91 26.30
CA ASP A 210 -14.09 -15.80 27.09
C ASP A 210 -15.32 -16.29 26.32
N GLU A 211 -15.93 -15.40 25.51
CA GLU A 211 -17.08 -15.73 24.69
C GLU A 211 -16.99 -15.07 23.32
N TYR A 212 -17.35 -15.80 22.28
CA TYR A 212 -17.53 -15.30 20.93
C TYR A 212 -19.01 -15.11 20.63
N PRO A 213 -19.38 -14.25 19.66
CA PRO A 213 -20.77 -14.17 19.21
C PRO A 213 -21.17 -15.51 18.53
N ASP A 214 -22.47 -15.81 18.53
CA ASP A 214 -23.01 -17.03 17.91
C ASP A 214 -22.65 -17.13 16.42
N ASN A 215 -22.61 -16.00 15.73
CA ASN A 215 -22.06 -15.89 14.37
C ASN A 215 -20.63 -15.35 14.44
N MET A 216 -19.64 -16.20 14.18
CA MET A 216 -18.23 -15.82 14.17
C MET A 216 -17.77 -15.16 12.86
N ALA A 217 -18.63 -14.99 11.87
CA ALA A 217 -18.25 -14.50 10.54
C ALA A 217 -17.61 -13.09 10.53
N GLU A 218 -17.76 -12.33 11.59
CA GLU A 218 -17.22 -10.97 11.79
C GLU A 218 -16.26 -10.89 13.00
N SER A 219 -15.74 -12.03 13.45
CA SER A 219 -14.85 -12.12 14.62
C SER A 219 -13.37 -12.05 14.21
N ASP A 220 -13.00 -11.10 13.38
CA ASP A 220 -11.69 -10.94 12.75
C ASP A 220 -10.60 -10.50 13.77
N VAL A 221 -10.38 -11.29 14.83
CA VAL A 221 -9.59 -10.93 16.02
C VAL A 221 -8.21 -10.39 15.66
N PHE A 222 -7.49 -11.06 14.75
CA PHE A 222 -6.15 -10.61 14.36
C PHE A 222 -6.15 -9.26 13.61
N TYR A 223 -7.23 -8.95 12.91
CA TYR A 223 -7.39 -7.66 12.24
C TYR A 223 -7.83 -6.58 13.22
N GLU A 224 -8.80 -6.88 14.07
CA GLU A 224 -9.41 -5.93 15.01
C GLU A 224 -8.40 -5.42 16.06
N VAL A 225 -7.52 -6.28 16.58
CA VAL A 225 -6.50 -5.84 17.55
C VAL A 225 -5.54 -4.80 16.99
N GLN A 226 -5.36 -4.75 15.66
CA GLN A 226 -4.49 -3.78 14.99
C GLN A 226 -5.09 -2.38 14.92
N SER A 227 -6.37 -2.22 15.28
CA SER A 227 -7.05 -0.91 15.41
C SER A 227 -6.82 -0.26 16.78
N LEU A 228 -6.16 -0.97 17.72
CA LEU A 228 -5.84 -0.42 19.04
C LEU A 228 -4.71 0.63 18.96
N PRO A 229 -4.77 1.68 19.78
CA PRO A 229 -3.78 2.77 19.75
C PRO A 229 -2.45 2.39 20.45
N PHE A 230 -2.20 1.12 20.72
CA PHE A 230 -0.99 0.57 21.32
C PHE A 230 -0.76 -0.86 20.82
N GLU A 231 0.47 -1.32 20.94
CA GLU A 231 0.87 -2.63 20.50
C GLU A 231 0.34 -3.75 21.39
N VAL A 232 -0.08 -4.85 20.76
CA VAL A 232 -0.51 -6.06 21.45
C VAL A 232 0.00 -7.29 20.69
N GLY A 233 0.25 -8.37 21.41
CA GLY A 233 0.45 -9.69 20.83
C GLY A 233 -0.85 -10.49 20.88
N VAL A 234 -1.04 -11.40 19.94
CA VAL A 234 -2.15 -12.37 19.98
C VAL A 234 -1.59 -13.77 19.91
N ASP A 235 -2.01 -14.63 20.83
CA ASP A 235 -1.64 -16.04 20.85
C ASP A 235 -2.93 -16.87 20.87
N ILE A 236 -3.13 -17.70 19.84
CA ILE A 236 -4.20 -18.68 19.78
C ILE A 236 -3.59 -20.08 19.75
N LYS A 237 -3.71 -20.79 20.86
CA LYS A 237 -3.33 -22.20 20.98
C LYS A 237 -4.52 -23.09 20.67
N ILE A 238 -4.33 -24.07 19.82
CA ILE A 238 -5.38 -24.95 19.31
C ILE A 238 -4.96 -26.39 19.51
N GLN A 239 -5.87 -27.21 20.02
CA GLN A 239 -5.72 -28.66 20.05
C GLN A 239 -6.91 -29.33 19.35
N THR A 240 -6.61 -30.15 18.36
CA THR A 240 -7.62 -30.88 17.61
C THR A 240 -8.01 -32.15 18.35
N GLU A 241 -9.31 -32.37 18.56
CA GLU A 241 -9.81 -33.63 19.04
C GLU A 241 -9.95 -34.63 17.88
N GLY A 242 -9.47 -35.86 18.06
CA GLY A 242 -9.62 -36.89 17.04
C GLY A 242 -11.10 -37.09 16.65
N LYS A 243 -11.38 -37.26 15.37
CA LYS A 243 -12.73 -37.32 14.77
C LYS A 243 -13.71 -38.22 15.51
N GLY A 244 -13.25 -39.40 15.97
CA GLY A 244 -14.07 -40.33 16.73
C GLY A 244 -14.51 -39.80 18.09
N LYS A 245 -13.61 -39.14 18.83
CA LYS A 245 -13.90 -38.52 20.13
C LYS A 245 -14.83 -37.33 20.00
N SER A 246 -14.60 -36.47 18.98
CA SER A 246 -15.46 -35.30 18.68
C SER A 246 -16.90 -35.71 18.40
N LYS A 247 -17.09 -36.76 17.58
CA LYS A 247 -18.42 -37.30 17.24
C LYS A 247 -19.18 -37.86 18.47
N VAL A 248 -18.47 -38.54 19.34
CA VAL A 248 -19.06 -39.07 20.58
C VAL A 248 -19.46 -37.93 21.53
N LYS A 249 -18.58 -36.94 21.73
CA LYS A 249 -18.78 -35.83 22.64
C LYS A 249 -19.94 -34.93 22.21
N VAL A 250 -20.01 -34.60 20.91
CA VAL A 250 -21.08 -33.78 20.33
C VAL A 250 -22.41 -34.52 20.37
N ASN A 251 -22.41 -35.85 20.13
CA ASN A 251 -23.63 -36.67 20.27
C ASN A 251 -24.14 -36.77 21.72
N LEU A 252 -23.23 -36.88 22.71
CA LEU A 252 -23.59 -36.88 24.12
C LEU A 252 -24.19 -35.52 24.55
N LYS A 253 -23.50 -34.40 24.21
CA LYS A 253 -24.03 -33.05 24.49
C LYS A 253 -25.38 -32.77 23.82
N GLY A 254 -25.54 -33.24 22.58
CA GLY A 254 -26.82 -33.10 21.86
C GLY A 254 -27.96 -33.92 22.53
N LYS A 255 -27.66 -35.06 23.14
CA LYS A 255 -28.63 -35.80 23.95
C LYS A 255 -29.00 -35.08 25.24
N ASP A 256 -28.01 -34.58 25.98
CA ASP A 256 -28.21 -33.82 27.21
C ASP A 256 -29.08 -32.58 26.98
N LEU A 257 -28.83 -31.79 25.92
CA LEU A 257 -29.64 -30.64 25.52
C LEU A 257 -31.09 -31.07 25.14
N SER A 258 -31.20 -32.18 24.39
CA SER A 258 -32.52 -32.73 24.02
C SER A 258 -33.32 -33.21 25.24
N GLU A 259 -32.67 -33.78 26.24
CA GLU A 259 -33.31 -34.21 27.49
C GLU A 259 -33.68 -33.00 28.34
N SER A 260 -32.84 -32.00 28.48
CA SER A 260 -33.14 -30.75 29.20
C SER A 260 -34.33 -30.01 28.58
N ALA A 261 -34.37 -29.88 27.24
CA ALA A 261 -35.48 -29.27 26.52
C ALA A 261 -36.82 -30.05 26.75
N LYS A 262 -36.75 -31.39 26.80
CA LYS A 262 -37.94 -32.25 27.10
C LYS A 262 -38.39 -32.14 28.54
N GLU A 263 -37.47 -31.96 29.48
CA GLU A 263 -37.81 -31.75 30.90
C GLU A 263 -38.49 -30.41 31.13
N GLN A 264 -37.98 -29.35 30.55
CA GLN A 264 -38.59 -28.03 30.60
C GLN A 264 -39.98 -28.00 29.93
N ALA A 265 -40.15 -28.66 28.81
CA ALA A 265 -41.46 -28.81 28.16
C ALA A 265 -42.47 -29.60 29.00
N LYS A 266 -42.02 -30.58 29.86
CA LYS A 266 -42.87 -31.37 30.75
C LYS A 266 -43.29 -30.59 32.00
N THR A 267 -42.53 -29.64 32.48
CA THR A 267 -42.84 -28.80 33.62
C THR A 267 -43.83 -27.66 33.33
N GLY A 268 -44.24 -27.52 32.06
CA GLY A 268 -45.21 -26.48 31.66
C GLY A 268 -44.61 -25.06 31.53
N ASP A 269 -43.31 -24.93 31.73
CA ASP A 269 -42.61 -23.68 31.48
C ASP A 269 -42.35 -23.48 29.96
N THR A 270 -42.43 -22.27 29.53
CA THR A 270 -41.96 -21.90 28.17
C THR A 270 -40.50 -22.24 28.06
N VAL A 271 -40.14 -23.10 27.07
CA VAL A 271 -38.73 -23.44 26.80
C VAL A 271 -38.02 -22.13 26.52
N ASP A 272 -36.94 -21.88 27.25
CA ASP A 272 -36.11 -20.69 27.06
C ASP A 272 -35.58 -20.68 25.63
N ASP A 273 -35.74 -19.55 24.92
CA ASP A 273 -35.27 -19.38 23.53
C ASP A 273 -33.78 -19.76 23.37
N SER A 274 -32.96 -19.51 24.39
CA SER A 274 -31.56 -19.90 24.43
C SER A 274 -31.33 -21.42 24.34
N VAL A 275 -32.22 -22.26 24.87
CA VAL A 275 -32.17 -23.70 24.82
C VAL A 275 -32.59 -24.23 23.44
N VAL A 276 -33.58 -23.56 22.83
CA VAL A 276 -34.03 -23.87 21.46
C VAL A 276 -32.93 -23.57 20.45
N ASP A 277 -32.29 -22.42 20.57
CA ASP A 277 -31.20 -22.00 19.71
C ASP A 277 -29.98 -22.90 19.88
N SER A 278 -29.58 -23.21 21.11
CA SER A 278 -28.49 -24.14 21.40
C SER A 278 -28.76 -25.53 20.82
N HIS A 279 -30.01 -26.01 20.86
CA HIS A 279 -30.38 -27.31 20.27
C HIS A 279 -30.28 -27.30 18.74
N TYR A 280 -30.71 -26.19 18.10
CA TYR A 280 -30.61 -25.99 16.64
C TYR A 280 -29.13 -25.93 16.18
N LEU A 281 -28.32 -25.13 16.86
CA LEU A 281 -26.88 -25.02 16.57
C LEU A 281 -26.17 -26.36 16.76
N MET A 282 -26.48 -27.11 17.83
CA MET A 282 -25.91 -28.43 18.07
C MET A 282 -26.31 -29.45 16.99
N LYS A 283 -27.55 -29.41 16.51
CA LYS A 283 -28.01 -30.27 15.42
C LYS A 283 -27.32 -29.94 14.10
N ASN A 284 -27.10 -28.67 13.81
CA ASN A 284 -26.33 -28.25 12.65
C ASN A 284 -24.88 -28.71 12.74
N LEU A 285 -24.23 -28.53 13.89
CA LEU A 285 -22.86 -29.03 14.12
C LEU A 285 -22.77 -30.57 13.99
N GLN A 286 -23.76 -31.34 14.51
CA GLN A 286 -23.82 -32.77 14.29
C GLN A 286 -23.92 -33.15 12.81
N GLN A 287 -24.67 -32.39 12.04
CA GLN A 287 -24.84 -32.59 10.61
C GLN A 287 -23.56 -32.25 9.84
N GLU A 288 -22.87 -31.17 10.19
CA GLU A 288 -21.58 -30.81 9.61
C GLU A 288 -20.51 -31.85 9.90
N ILE A 289 -20.38 -32.34 11.14
CA ILE A 289 -19.42 -33.38 11.50
C ILE A 289 -19.70 -34.70 10.75
N LYS A 290 -20.99 -34.97 10.43
CA LYS A 290 -21.38 -36.18 9.69
C LYS A 290 -21.16 -36.07 8.19
N SER A 291 -21.45 -34.89 7.60
CA SER A 291 -21.50 -34.71 6.14
C SER A 291 -20.22 -34.12 5.55
N HIS A 292 -19.46 -33.33 6.32
CA HIS A 292 -18.34 -32.54 5.80
C HIS A 292 -17.00 -32.84 6.47
N ASP A 293 -16.88 -33.89 7.24
CA ASP A 293 -15.63 -34.29 7.90
C ASP A 293 -14.99 -33.22 8.81
N VAL A 294 -15.83 -32.38 9.44
CA VAL A 294 -15.43 -31.30 10.30
C VAL A 294 -14.90 -31.82 11.62
N SER A 295 -13.76 -31.34 12.08
CA SER A 295 -13.16 -31.64 13.38
C SER A 295 -13.46 -30.55 14.41
N VAL A 296 -13.66 -30.94 15.65
CA VAL A 296 -13.77 -30.02 16.80
C VAL A 296 -12.36 -29.65 17.26
N MET A 297 -12.14 -28.36 17.40
CA MET A 297 -10.91 -27.77 17.89
C MET A 297 -11.17 -27.08 19.23
N ASN A 298 -10.39 -27.46 20.25
CA ASN A 298 -10.35 -26.69 21.48
C ASN A 298 -9.25 -25.63 21.35
N TRP A 299 -9.57 -24.39 21.71
CA TRP A 299 -8.62 -23.31 21.58
C TRP A 299 -8.62 -22.38 22.79
N LEU A 300 -7.48 -21.75 23.01
CA LEU A 300 -7.26 -20.69 23.96
C LEU A 300 -6.79 -19.46 23.19
N ALA A 301 -7.57 -18.40 23.17
CA ALA A 301 -7.24 -17.16 22.53
C ALA A 301 -6.90 -16.09 23.58
N THR A 302 -5.69 -15.53 23.49
CA THR A 302 -5.19 -14.51 24.42
C THR A 302 -4.64 -13.30 23.67
N ILE A 303 -4.83 -12.14 24.26
CA ILE A 303 -4.25 -10.86 23.80
C ILE A 303 -3.26 -10.41 24.86
N ALA A 304 -1.99 -10.35 24.51
CA ALA A 304 -0.91 -9.94 25.39
C ALA A 304 -0.73 -8.42 25.31
N VAL A 305 -0.93 -7.73 26.41
CA VAL A 305 -0.89 -6.27 26.55
C VAL A 305 0.27 -5.88 27.43
N THR A 306 1.10 -4.94 26.97
CA THR A 306 2.28 -4.48 27.71
C THR A 306 2.13 -3.03 28.18
N GLY A 307 2.91 -2.65 29.18
CA GLY A 307 3.00 -1.28 29.66
C GLY A 307 4.28 -1.06 30.48
N ARG A 308 4.76 0.18 30.53
CA ARG A 308 5.96 0.55 31.31
C ARG A 308 5.74 0.45 32.81
N ASN A 309 4.52 0.58 33.22
CA ASN A 309 4.11 0.41 34.61
C ASN A 309 2.76 -0.31 34.69
N ARG A 310 2.44 -0.84 35.87
CA ARG A 310 1.22 -1.62 36.09
C ARG A 310 -0.04 -0.84 35.74
N LYS A 311 -0.10 0.45 36.09
CA LYS A 311 -1.30 1.28 35.86
C LYS A 311 -1.58 1.43 34.36
N GLU A 312 -0.55 1.68 33.58
CA GLU A 312 -0.63 1.77 32.12
C GLU A 312 -1.05 0.43 31.49
N CYS A 313 -0.38 -0.66 31.89
CA CYS A 313 -0.68 -2.01 31.39
C CYS A 313 -2.16 -2.38 31.63
N LEU A 314 -2.66 -2.19 32.86
CA LEU A 314 -4.07 -2.46 33.18
C LEU A 314 -5.04 -1.49 32.49
N ALA A 315 -4.69 -0.22 32.27
CA ALA A 315 -5.52 0.71 31.53
C ALA A 315 -5.69 0.26 30.09
N ARG A 316 -4.60 -0.14 29.42
CA ARG A 316 -4.58 -0.73 28.07
C ARG A 316 -5.39 -2.04 28.00
N ALA A 317 -5.17 -2.95 28.97
CA ALA A 317 -5.93 -4.21 29.04
C ALA A 317 -7.46 -3.97 29.18
N LYS A 318 -7.86 -3.00 30.00
CA LYS A 318 -9.28 -2.60 30.09
C LYS A 318 -9.80 -1.94 28.82
N GLN A 319 -8.95 -1.26 28.06
CA GLN A 319 -9.33 -0.69 26.78
C GLN A 319 -9.56 -1.80 25.75
N VAL A 320 -8.74 -2.85 25.71
CA VAL A 320 -8.97 -4.06 24.89
C VAL A 320 -10.35 -4.65 25.22
N VAL A 321 -10.65 -4.91 26.51
CA VAL A 321 -11.94 -5.48 26.92
C VAL A 321 -13.12 -4.61 26.46
N ARG A 322 -13.00 -3.29 26.55
CA ARG A 322 -14.05 -2.37 26.09
C ARG A 322 -14.22 -2.37 24.58
N TYR A 323 -13.11 -2.41 23.84
CA TYR A 323 -13.11 -2.43 22.37
C TYR A 323 -13.81 -3.69 21.84
N PHE A 324 -13.39 -4.87 22.33
CA PHE A 324 -13.98 -6.15 21.89
C PHE A 324 -15.45 -6.31 22.29
N LYS A 325 -15.85 -5.68 23.41
CA LYS A 325 -17.28 -5.66 23.79
C LYS A 325 -18.16 -4.97 22.73
N GLN A 326 -17.64 -3.98 22.00
CA GLN A 326 -18.38 -3.33 20.92
C GLN A 326 -18.59 -4.26 19.71
N LEU A 327 -17.72 -5.27 19.58
CA LEU A 327 -17.78 -6.32 18.56
C LEU A 327 -18.52 -7.58 19.04
N ASN A 328 -19.25 -7.49 20.16
CA ASN A 328 -19.94 -8.62 20.81
C ASN A 328 -19.01 -9.79 21.22
N ILE A 329 -17.71 -9.51 21.39
CA ILE A 329 -16.74 -10.48 21.89
C ILE A 329 -16.47 -10.17 23.37
N VAL A 330 -16.70 -11.17 24.24
CA VAL A 330 -16.48 -11.01 25.68
C VAL A 330 -15.03 -11.34 26.02
N CYS A 331 -14.30 -10.36 26.47
CA CYS A 331 -12.93 -10.51 26.95
C CYS A 331 -12.84 -10.29 28.46
N ARG A 332 -11.92 -11.02 29.10
CA ARG A 332 -11.67 -10.91 30.56
C ARG A 332 -10.18 -10.76 30.85
N ILE A 333 -9.86 -10.10 31.94
CA ILE A 333 -8.50 -10.00 32.50
C ILE A 333 -8.43 -10.95 33.70
N PRO A 334 -7.85 -12.16 33.56
CA PRO A 334 -7.72 -13.11 34.67
C PRO A 334 -6.92 -12.53 35.82
N THR A 335 -7.39 -12.73 37.04
CA THR A 335 -6.74 -12.15 38.22
C THR A 335 -5.55 -12.99 38.68
N ALA A 336 -5.66 -14.31 38.64
CA ALA A 336 -4.68 -15.27 39.18
C ALA A 336 -3.92 -16.06 38.09
N ASP A 337 -4.51 -16.21 36.90
CA ASP A 337 -4.02 -17.15 35.87
C ASP A 337 -2.92 -16.55 34.96
N GLN A 338 -2.44 -15.34 35.24
CA GLN A 338 -1.49 -14.64 34.35
C GLN A 338 -0.22 -15.47 34.07
N LEU A 339 0.38 -16.06 35.12
CA LEU A 339 1.57 -16.89 34.97
C LEU A 339 1.27 -18.19 34.21
N SER A 340 0.13 -18.83 34.48
CA SER A 340 -0.30 -20.01 33.75
C SER A 340 -0.53 -19.72 32.28
N LEU A 341 -1.14 -18.57 31.95
CA LEU A 341 -1.33 -18.13 30.57
C LEU A 341 0.01 -17.86 29.87
N PHE A 342 0.97 -17.24 30.56
CA PHE A 342 2.31 -17.02 30.03
C PHE A 342 2.93 -18.34 29.56
N TYR A 343 2.97 -19.36 30.40
CA TYR A 343 3.56 -20.65 30.03
C TYR A 343 2.76 -21.36 28.93
N ARG A 344 1.43 -21.28 28.95
CA ARG A 344 0.57 -21.92 27.93
C ARG A 344 0.70 -21.29 26.56
N THR A 345 1.16 -20.03 26.43
CA THR A 345 1.34 -19.33 25.16
C THR A 345 2.76 -19.39 24.60
N LEU A 346 3.71 -20.05 25.31
CA LEU A 346 5.07 -20.23 24.79
C LEU A 346 5.07 -21.13 23.54
N LEU A 347 6.03 -20.89 22.66
CA LEU A 347 6.27 -21.72 21.50
C LEU A 347 6.64 -23.15 21.92
N GLY A 348 6.09 -24.13 21.21
CA GLY A 348 6.36 -25.54 21.49
C GLY A 348 5.57 -26.14 22.68
N GLU A 349 5.02 -25.30 23.55
CA GLU A 349 4.19 -25.77 24.66
C GLU A 349 2.86 -26.30 24.15
N LYS A 350 2.41 -27.42 24.74
CA LYS A 350 1.17 -28.09 24.42
C LYS A 350 -0.01 -27.42 25.14
N LEU A 351 -1.15 -27.30 24.44
CA LEU A 351 -2.38 -26.88 25.10
C LEU A 351 -2.91 -27.99 26.01
N GLU A 352 -2.78 -27.83 27.32
CA GLU A 352 -3.30 -28.78 28.29
C GLU A 352 -4.82 -28.73 28.39
N LEU A 353 -5.49 -29.82 28.01
CA LEU A 353 -6.96 -29.95 28.15
C LEU A 353 -7.43 -30.28 29.57
N THR A 354 -6.52 -30.64 30.49
CA THR A 354 -6.81 -30.87 31.91
C THR A 354 -7.18 -29.55 32.62
N ASN A 355 -6.52 -28.46 32.25
CA ASN A 355 -6.88 -27.10 32.68
C ASN A 355 -7.87 -26.50 31.68
N ARG A 356 -9.18 -26.61 31.99
CA ARG A 356 -10.26 -26.13 31.12
C ARG A 356 -10.55 -24.62 31.21
N ASN A 357 -9.86 -23.89 32.08
CA ASN A 357 -10.07 -22.47 32.23
C ASN A 357 -9.77 -21.76 30.89
N TRP A 358 -10.72 -20.94 30.47
CA TRP A 358 -10.61 -20.11 29.27
C TRP A 358 -10.56 -20.89 27.93
N LEU A 359 -10.82 -22.21 27.94
CA LEU A 359 -10.89 -23.00 26.73
C LEU A 359 -12.25 -22.85 26.07
N GLN A 360 -12.19 -22.52 24.77
CA GLN A 360 -13.33 -22.50 23.87
C GLN A 360 -13.29 -23.71 22.93
N SER A 361 -14.41 -24.10 22.37
CA SER A 361 -14.49 -25.15 21.35
C SER A 361 -15.14 -24.58 20.10
N THR A 362 -14.52 -24.83 18.96
CA THR A 362 -14.96 -24.37 17.65
C THR A 362 -14.66 -25.42 16.58
N THR A 363 -14.91 -25.09 15.33
CA THR A 363 -14.52 -25.89 14.16
C THR A 363 -13.40 -25.18 13.38
N GLN A 364 -12.78 -25.86 12.41
CA GLN A 364 -11.80 -25.23 11.53
C GLN A 364 -12.37 -23.98 10.83
N ASN A 365 -13.67 -23.94 10.55
CA ASN A 365 -14.33 -22.74 10.01
C ASN A 365 -14.23 -21.57 10.98
N GLY A 366 -14.57 -21.80 12.27
CA GLY A 366 -14.49 -20.75 13.29
C GLY A 366 -13.07 -20.26 13.53
N VAL A 367 -12.05 -21.13 13.46
CA VAL A 367 -10.66 -20.68 13.56
C VAL A 367 -10.27 -19.81 12.35
N ALA A 368 -10.70 -20.16 11.14
CA ALA A 368 -10.44 -19.38 9.93
C ALA A 368 -11.06 -17.99 9.96
N GLU A 369 -12.15 -17.78 10.72
CA GLU A 369 -12.77 -16.47 10.93
C GLU A 369 -11.87 -15.50 11.73
N SER A 370 -10.85 -15.97 12.43
CA SER A 370 -9.92 -15.09 13.16
C SER A 370 -9.02 -14.22 12.28
N LEU A 371 -8.96 -14.46 10.96
CA LEU A 371 -8.19 -13.72 9.94
C LEU A 371 -6.69 -13.56 10.26
N ILE A 372 -6.03 -14.65 10.62
CA ILE A 372 -4.57 -14.62 10.80
C ILE A 372 -3.85 -14.26 9.49
N GLY A 373 -2.75 -13.50 9.60
CA GLY A 373 -1.94 -13.09 8.45
C GLY A 373 -2.47 -11.88 7.69
N VAL A 374 -3.57 -11.26 8.15
CA VAL A 374 -4.09 -10.03 7.59
C VAL A 374 -3.55 -8.84 8.36
N ASN A 375 -2.90 -7.91 7.68
CA ASN A 375 -2.46 -6.64 8.25
C ASN A 375 -2.93 -5.45 7.38
N ALA A 376 -2.81 -4.24 7.91
CA ALA A 376 -3.15 -3.00 7.20
C ALA A 376 -1.98 -2.43 6.39
N GLU A 377 -1.01 -3.26 6.04
CA GLU A 377 0.18 -2.82 5.32
C GLU A 377 -0.18 -2.36 3.89
N ILE A 378 0.25 -1.14 3.54
CA ILE A 378 0.21 -0.58 2.20
C ILE A 378 1.51 0.16 1.92
N GLY A 379 1.85 0.33 0.63
CA GLY A 379 3.10 0.97 0.21
C GLY A 379 4.29 0.03 0.23
N ASN A 380 5.47 0.55 0.49
CA ASN A 380 6.73 -0.14 0.36
C ASN A 380 7.42 -0.35 1.72
N LYS A 381 8.32 -1.32 1.82
CA LYS A 381 9.17 -1.50 3.00
C LYS A 381 10.24 -0.42 3.11
N ILE A 382 10.75 0.05 1.97
CA ILE A 382 11.77 1.10 1.85
C ILE A 382 11.16 2.21 1.00
N GLY A 383 11.26 3.46 1.42
CA GLY A 383 10.73 4.61 0.70
C GLY A 383 10.59 5.85 1.59
N PHE A 384 10.14 6.94 1.00
CA PHE A 384 9.82 8.17 1.72
C PHE A 384 8.45 8.07 2.39
N PHE A 385 8.32 8.69 3.55
CA PHE A 385 7.04 8.79 4.23
C PHE A 385 6.08 9.71 3.46
N ILE A 386 4.85 9.23 3.22
CA ILE A 386 3.84 10.00 2.48
C ILE A 386 2.54 10.20 3.27
N GLY A 387 2.39 9.57 4.42
CA GLY A 387 1.16 9.66 5.22
C GLY A 387 0.87 8.42 6.03
N TRP A 388 -0.38 8.27 6.42
CA TRP A 388 -0.88 7.28 7.37
C TRP A 388 -1.99 6.44 6.75
N VAL A 389 -2.05 5.16 7.10
CA VAL A 389 -3.22 4.31 6.82
C VAL A 389 -4.40 4.81 7.66
N ASP A 390 -5.52 5.09 7.05
CA ASP A 390 -6.73 5.50 7.76
C ASP A 390 -7.77 4.37 7.73
N ARG A 391 -8.13 3.89 8.93
CA ARG A 391 -9.09 2.79 9.14
C ARG A 391 -10.49 3.28 9.49
N PHE A 392 -10.66 4.58 9.70
CA PHE A 392 -11.95 5.14 10.14
C PHE A 392 -12.73 5.70 8.95
N HIS A 393 -14.05 5.56 9.01
CA HIS A 393 -14.94 6.07 7.95
C HIS A 393 -14.99 7.59 7.94
N LYS A 394 -14.94 8.22 9.12
CA LYS A 394 -15.11 9.66 9.28
C LYS A 394 -14.23 10.23 10.39
N HIS A 395 -13.67 11.40 10.14
CA HIS A 395 -12.96 12.21 11.12
C HIS A 395 -13.59 13.59 11.24
N LYS A 396 -13.33 14.24 12.36
CA LYS A 396 -13.77 15.61 12.57
C LYS A 396 -12.99 16.59 11.68
N ASP A 397 -11.69 16.40 11.61
CA ASP A 397 -10.73 17.22 10.88
C ASP A 397 -9.50 16.39 10.49
N LEU A 398 -8.65 16.96 9.62
CA LEU A 398 -7.46 16.29 9.11
C LEU A 398 -6.42 16.00 10.21
N GLU A 399 -6.28 16.87 11.20
CA GLU A 399 -5.35 16.66 12.31
C GLU A 399 -5.76 15.47 13.18
N THR A 400 -7.06 15.32 13.43
CA THR A 400 -7.60 14.11 14.09
C THR A 400 -7.31 12.85 13.27
N ALA A 401 -7.45 12.93 11.94
CA ALA A 401 -7.16 11.82 11.04
C ALA A 401 -5.67 11.41 11.10
N LYS A 402 -4.75 12.37 11.04
CA LYS A 402 -3.30 12.14 11.16
C LYS A 402 -2.92 11.49 12.50
N LEU A 403 -3.55 11.91 13.59
CA LEU A 403 -3.26 11.42 14.94
C LEU A 403 -3.91 10.06 15.26
N SER A 404 -4.91 9.64 14.48
CA SER A 404 -5.66 8.41 14.73
C SER A 404 -4.94 7.14 14.32
N SER A 405 -3.90 7.24 13.49
CA SER A 405 -3.18 6.10 12.93
C SER A 405 -1.77 5.96 13.50
N ARG A 406 -1.30 4.71 13.54
CA ARG A 406 0.09 4.35 13.87
C ARG A 406 0.79 3.63 12.71
N ASP A 407 0.11 3.47 11.59
CA ASP A 407 0.61 2.73 10.43
C ASP A 407 1.15 3.72 9.38
N PRO A 408 2.44 4.08 9.39
CA PRO A 408 3.03 4.99 8.42
C PRO A 408 3.14 4.30 7.06
N ILE A 409 2.97 5.10 6.01
CA ILE A 409 3.07 4.64 4.64
C ILE A 409 4.38 5.16 4.05
N PHE A 410 5.17 4.23 3.51
CA PHE A 410 6.37 4.54 2.76
C PHE A 410 6.17 4.26 1.28
N PHE A 411 6.67 5.14 0.45
CA PHE A 411 6.58 5.04 -0.99
C PHE A 411 7.95 5.23 -1.65
N HIS A 412 8.33 4.28 -2.51
CA HIS A 412 9.53 4.36 -3.32
C HIS A 412 9.15 4.37 -4.81
N PRO A 413 9.53 5.40 -5.56
CA PRO A 413 9.00 5.65 -6.91
C PRO A 413 9.38 4.61 -7.96
N MET A 414 10.48 3.88 -7.79
CA MET A 414 11.01 2.96 -8.81
C MET A 414 10.91 1.47 -8.45
N LEU A 415 10.27 1.10 -7.33
CA LEU A 415 10.23 -0.30 -6.90
C LEU A 415 9.43 -1.22 -7.82
N ALA A 416 8.44 -0.71 -8.52
CA ALA A 416 7.59 -1.52 -9.39
C ALA A 416 8.37 -2.25 -10.48
N ASN A 417 9.46 -1.65 -10.99
CA ASN A 417 10.30 -2.22 -12.03
C ASN A 417 11.24 -3.33 -11.56
N GLN A 418 11.47 -3.47 -10.26
CA GLN A 418 12.48 -4.38 -9.71
C GLN A 418 12.02 -5.83 -9.57
N ASN A 419 10.87 -6.19 -10.15
CA ASN A 419 10.31 -7.56 -10.09
C ASN A 419 10.22 -8.13 -8.66
N ILE A 420 9.80 -7.31 -7.70
CA ILE A 420 9.70 -7.70 -6.30
C ILE A 420 8.76 -8.90 -6.16
N ARG A 421 9.18 -9.90 -5.40
CA ARG A 421 8.36 -11.09 -5.14
C ARG A 421 7.01 -10.71 -4.55
N GLY A 422 5.94 -11.20 -5.16
CA GLY A 422 4.56 -10.91 -4.73
C GLY A 422 3.94 -9.66 -5.37
N SER A 423 4.68 -8.84 -6.14
CA SER A 423 4.09 -7.72 -6.86
C SER A 423 3.10 -8.21 -7.93
N LYS A 424 1.91 -7.63 -7.91
CA LYS A 424 0.85 -7.89 -8.89
C LYS A 424 1.02 -7.02 -10.14
N TYR A 425 1.47 -5.80 -9.94
CA TYR A 425 1.71 -4.82 -10.99
C TYR A 425 3.21 -4.56 -11.14
N ARG A 426 3.68 -4.52 -12.38
CA ARG A 426 5.09 -4.30 -12.73
C ARG A 426 5.31 -2.95 -13.43
N SER A 427 4.27 -2.16 -13.55
CA SER A 427 4.34 -0.83 -14.16
C SER A 427 4.83 0.19 -13.12
N PRO A 428 5.84 1.02 -13.44
CA PRO A 428 6.30 2.08 -12.56
C PRO A 428 5.39 3.31 -12.58
N HIS A 429 4.40 3.32 -13.50
CA HIS A 429 3.55 4.49 -13.69
C HIS A 429 2.59 4.68 -12.52
N VAL A 430 2.37 5.94 -12.16
CA VAL A 430 1.50 6.38 -11.08
C VAL A 430 0.38 7.23 -11.64
N LEU A 431 -0.85 7.02 -11.18
CA LEU A 431 -1.98 7.88 -11.49
C LEU A 431 -2.50 8.54 -10.22
N ILE A 432 -2.68 9.85 -10.27
CA ILE A 432 -3.23 10.67 -9.17
C ILE A 432 -4.48 11.36 -9.71
N THR A 433 -5.66 11.01 -9.16
CA THR A 433 -6.94 11.55 -9.62
C THR A 433 -7.74 12.18 -8.49
N GLY A 434 -8.71 13.02 -8.83
CA GLY A 434 -9.67 13.63 -7.92
C GLY A 434 -10.07 15.04 -8.31
N ASP A 435 -11.08 15.54 -7.66
CA ASP A 435 -11.60 16.88 -7.87
C ASP A 435 -10.60 18.00 -7.55
N THR A 436 -10.87 19.17 -8.07
CA THR A 436 -10.12 20.39 -7.74
C THR A 436 -10.25 20.67 -6.25
N GLY A 437 -9.12 20.90 -5.57
CA GLY A 437 -9.10 21.16 -4.13
C GLY A 437 -9.09 19.93 -3.23
N SER A 438 -9.19 18.68 -3.77
CA SER A 438 -9.18 17.46 -2.97
C SER A 438 -7.83 17.13 -2.30
N GLY A 439 -6.72 17.70 -2.79
CA GLY A 439 -5.35 17.47 -2.27
C GLY A 439 -4.42 16.76 -3.26
N LYS A 440 -4.87 16.44 -4.49
CA LYS A 440 -4.04 15.76 -5.49
C LYS A 440 -2.75 16.50 -5.84
N SER A 441 -2.81 17.83 -6.02
CA SER A 441 -1.62 18.63 -6.35
C SER A 441 -0.64 18.72 -5.18
N TYR A 442 -1.13 18.69 -3.93
CA TYR A 442 -0.29 18.60 -2.74
C TYR A 442 0.52 17.29 -2.74
N LEU A 443 -0.15 16.15 -2.93
CA LEU A 443 0.52 14.85 -3.02
C LEU A 443 1.50 14.79 -4.20
N ALA A 444 1.11 15.30 -5.38
CA ALA A 444 1.97 15.31 -6.55
C ALA A 444 3.27 16.11 -6.31
N LYS A 445 3.18 17.28 -5.69
CA LYS A 445 4.33 18.11 -5.31
C LYS A 445 5.19 17.44 -4.24
N LEU A 446 4.58 16.80 -3.24
CA LEU A 446 5.30 16.03 -2.22
C LEU A 446 6.12 14.90 -2.85
N LEU A 447 5.51 14.10 -3.73
CA LEU A 447 6.19 13.03 -4.44
C LEU A 447 7.29 13.59 -5.37
N PHE A 448 7.03 14.72 -6.03
CA PHE A 448 8.02 15.39 -6.87
C PHE A 448 9.27 15.81 -6.08
N ILE A 449 9.11 16.49 -4.96
CA ILE A 449 10.25 16.88 -4.11
C ILE A 449 11.03 15.65 -3.65
N TYR A 450 10.37 14.58 -3.20
CA TYR A 450 11.03 13.34 -2.82
C TYR A 450 11.82 12.71 -3.98
N VAL A 451 11.25 12.67 -5.18
CA VAL A 451 11.92 12.15 -6.37
C VAL A 451 13.17 12.95 -6.70
N THR A 452 13.14 14.29 -6.51
CA THR A 452 14.30 15.14 -6.80
C THR A 452 15.48 14.92 -5.86
N LEU A 453 15.28 14.28 -4.71
CA LEU A 453 16.38 13.86 -3.81
C LEU A 453 17.12 12.63 -4.33
N LEU A 454 16.50 11.81 -5.17
CA LEU A 454 17.05 10.57 -5.70
C LEU A 454 17.95 10.78 -6.92
N HIS A 455 18.77 9.78 -7.24
CA HIS A 455 19.56 9.75 -8.46
C HIS A 455 18.67 9.42 -9.68
N ILE A 456 17.71 10.30 -9.94
CA ILE A 456 16.70 10.19 -11.00
C ILE A 456 16.63 11.53 -11.73
N LYS A 457 16.58 11.47 -13.06
CA LYS A 457 16.33 12.64 -13.89
C LYS A 457 14.83 12.91 -13.91
N THR A 458 14.44 14.12 -13.52
CA THR A 458 13.04 14.44 -13.23
C THR A 458 12.55 15.58 -14.10
N LEU A 459 11.42 15.37 -14.74
CA LEU A 459 10.71 16.37 -15.52
C LEU A 459 9.33 16.60 -14.91
N TYR A 460 8.96 17.87 -14.70
CA TYR A 460 7.61 18.25 -14.32
C TYR A 460 7.02 19.18 -15.39
N ILE A 461 5.85 18.84 -15.90
CA ILE A 461 5.08 19.68 -16.81
C ILE A 461 4.01 20.41 -16.00
N ASP A 462 4.17 21.71 -15.87
CA ASP A 462 3.29 22.62 -15.10
C ASP A 462 2.62 23.64 -16.01
N PRO A 463 1.51 23.30 -16.68
CA PRO A 463 0.83 24.25 -17.59
C PRO A 463 0.27 25.47 -16.87
N LYS A 464 0.06 25.38 -15.54
CA LYS A 464 -0.55 26.44 -14.72
C LYS A 464 0.45 27.33 -14.00
N LYS A 465 1.75 26.98 -14.04
CA LYS A 465 2.85 27.69 -13.35
C LYS A 465 2.69 27.81 -11.83
N GLU A 466 2.06 26.86 -11.23
CA GLU A 466 1.84 26.86 -9.79
C GLU A 466 3.11 26.55 -9.01
N ILE A 467 3.99 25.67 -9.51
CA ILE A 467 5.18 25.21 -8.78
C ILE A 467 6.16 26.35 -8.55
N ARG A 468 6.48 27.15 -9.58
CA ARG A 468 7.43 28.27 -9.47
C ARG A 468 6.99 29.30 -8.43
N LYS A 469 5.69 29.61 -8.39
CA LYS A 469 5.13 30.58 -7.43
C LYS A 469 5.44 30.16 -5.99
N TRP A 470 5.16 28.91 -5.66
CA TRP A 470 5.30 28.41 -4.30
C TRP A 470 6.75 28.14 -3.91
N ILE A 471 7.55 27.59 -4.82
CA ILE A 471 8.99 27.40 -4.61
C ILE A 471 9.70 28.76 -4.39
N ASN A 472 9.41 29.76 -5.21
CA ASN A 472 9.98 31.10 -5.03
C ASN A 472 9.56 31.74 -3.70
N LYS A 473 8.32 31.47 -3.22
CA LYS A 473 7.89 31.93 -1.90
C LYS A 473 8.78 31.36 -0.79
N VAL A 474 9.10 30.08 -0.84
CA VAL A 474 9.97 29.42 0.13
C VAL A 474 11.43 29.91 0.00
N ILE A 475 11.96 29.99 -1.20
CA ILE A 475 13.34 30.45 -1.44
C ILE A 475 13.56 31.90 -0.93
N ASN A 476 12.54 32.75 -1.06
CA ASN A 476 12.60 34.13 -0.64
C ASN A 476 12.21 34.36 0.83
N ASP A 477 11.76 33.33 1.54
CA ASP A 477 11.46 33.41 2.96
C ASP A 477 12.76 33.48 3.78
N GLY A 478 12.99 34.59 4.45
CA GLY A 478 14.22 34.81 5.21
C GLY A 478 14.38 33.93 6.44
N VAL A 479 13.26 33.42 7.01
CA VAL A 479 13.28 32.50 8.15
C VAL A 479 13.65 31.10 7.66
N ILE A 480 12.97 30.61 6.63
CA ILE A 480 13.26 29.29 6.06
C ILE A 480 14.69 29.23 5.51
N ARG A 481 15.15 30.25 4.81
CA ARG A 481 16.53 30.32 4.30
C ARG A 481 17.58 30.27 5.40
N ARG A 482 17.31 30.89 6.57
CA ARG A 482 18.24 30.88 7.70
C ARG A 482 18.23 29.54 8.45
N ASP A 483 17.05 28.99 8.69
CA ASP A 483 16.87 27.85 9.59
C ASP A 483 16.97 26.50 8.83
N TYR A 484 16.64 26.48 7.52
CA TYR A 484 16.68 25.30 6.65
C TYR A 484 17.47 25.54 5.33
N PRO A 485 18.74 25.96 5.40
CA PRO A 485 19.54 26.35 4.23
C PRO A 485 19.69 25.22 3.21
N LEU A 486 19.83 23.97 3.65
CA LEU A 486 19.96 22.79 2.78
C LEU A 486 18.74 22.61 1.88
N PHE A 487 17.54 22.85 2.40
CA PHE A 487 16.31 22.77 1.63
C PHE A 487 16.23 23.85 0.57
N VAL A 488 16.54 25.09 0.94
CA VAL A 488 16.56 26.22 0.01
C VAL A 488 17.59 26.00 -1.10
N GLU A 489 18.81 25.58 -0.77
CA GLU A 489 19.86 25.24 -1.75
C GLU A 489 19.42 24.12 -2.69
N HIS A 490 18.61 23.17 -2.21
CA HIS A 490 18.06 22.11 -3.05
C HIS A 490 17.01 22.66 -4.01
N LEU A 491 16.08 23.51 -3.55
CA LEU A 491 15.07 24.14 -4.40
C LEU A 491 15.67 25.08 -5.45
N GLU A 492 16.79 25.76 -5.16
CA GLU A 492 17.53 26.60 -6.10
C GLU A 492 18.15 25.83 -7.27
N LYS A 493 18.27 24.48 -7.18
CA LYS A 493 18.73 23.60 -8.26
C LYS A 493 17.64 23.30 -9.29
N PHE A 494 16.39 23.70 -9.03
CA PHE A 494 15.28 23.42 -9.94
C PHE A 494 15.38 24.32 -11.16
N ASN A 495 15.53 23.72 -12.34
CA ASN A 495 15.60 24.45 -13.61
C ASN A 495 14.19 24.68 -14.16
N PHE A 496 13.75 25.94 -14.15
CA PHE A 496 12.46 26.36 -14.72
C PHE A 496 12.64 26.83 -16.16
N VAL A 497 12.00 26.11 -17.07
CA VAL A 497 11.97 26.45 -18.51
C VAL A 497 10.57 26.95 -18.87
N THR A 498 10.45 28.23 -19.17
CA THR A 498 9.19 28.82 -19.59
C THR A 498 9.11 28.88 -21.10
N LEU A 499 8.14 28.17 -21.68
CA LEU A 499 7.83 28.25 -23.11
C LEU A 499 6.81 29.38 -23.32
N ASP A 500 7.34 30.55 -23.74
CA ASP A 500 6.57 31.72 -24.09
C ASP A 500 6.65 31.98 -25.59
N PHE A 501 5.54 32.02 -26.32
CA PHE A 501 5.52 32.24 -27.75
C PHE A 501 5.78 33.71 -28.11
N GLU A 502 5.71 34.67 -27.18
CA GLU A 502 6.10 36.06 -27.35
C GLU A 502 7.63 36.22 -27.38
N ASP A 503 8.35 35.31 -26.68
CA ASP A 503 9.80 35.23 -26.74
C ASP A 503 10.26 34.48 -28.01
N LYS A 504 10.88 35.22 -28.95
CA LYS A 504 11.40 34.65 -30.21
C LYS A 504 12.40 33.49 -29.99
N ASN A 505 13.09 33.44 -28.86
CA ASN A 505 14.03 32.38 -28.55
C ASN A 505 13.32 31.02 -28.35
N ASN A 506 12.05 31.04 -28.01
CA ASN A 506 11.25 29.82 -27.80
C ASN A 506 10.57 29.30 -29.09
N TRP A 507 10.61 30.10 -30.18
CA TRP A 507 10.01 29.70 -31.44
C TRP A 507 10.65 28.41 -31.98
N GLY A 508 9.82 27.39 -32.26
CA GLY A 508 10.29 26.10 -32.74
C GLY A 508 10.91 25.19 -31.67
N ALA A 509 10.88 25.58 -30.38
CA ALA A 509 11.40 24.74 -29.29
C ALA A 509 10.79 23.32 -29.28
N LEU A 510 9.53 23.20 -29.68
CA LEU A 510 8.82 21.95 -29.83
C LEU A 510 8.52 21.59 -31.29
N ASP A 511 9.26 22.13 -32.27
CA ASP A 511 9.07 21.80 -33.70
C ASP A 511 9.47 20.33 -33.96
N PRO A 512 8.53 19.47 -34.39
CA PRO A 512 8.83 18.06 -34.67
C PRO A 512 9.98 17.83 -35.66
N VAL A 513 10.14 18.72 -36.61
CA VAL A 513 11.28 18.67 -37.59
C VAL A 513 12.59 18.80 -36.83
N ALA A 514 12.65 19.62 -35.77
CA ALA A 514 13.87 19.89 -35.04
C ALA A 514 14.32 18.71 -34.16
N PHE A 515 13.39 18.09 -33.39
CA PHE A 515 13.76 17.12 -32.34
C PHE A 515 13.45 15.65 -32.65
N LEU A 516 12.64 15.33 -33.70
CA LEU A 516 12.24 13.97 -34.00
C LEU A 516 12.97 13.35 -35.21
N PRO A 517 13.13 11.99 -35.22
CA PRO A 517 13.44 11.27 -36.44
C PRO A 517 12.32 11.42 -37.48
N SER A 518 12.68 11.39 -38.78
CA SER A 518 11.78 11.75 -39.89
C SER A 518 10.43 11.03 -39.88
N GLY A 519 10.39 9.73 -39.56
CA GLY A 519 9.11 8.99 -39.52
C GLY A 519 8.17 9.49 -38.44
N GLN A 520 8.69 9.71 -37.23
CA GLN A 520 7.91 10.22 -36.11
C GLN A 520 7.55 11.68 -36.26
N ALA A 521 8.45 12.48 -36.83
CA ALA A 521 8.19 13.88 -37.15
C ALA A 521 7.00 14.00 -38.12
N LYS A 522 6.95 13.15 -39.14
CA LYS A 522 5.83 13.15 -40.11
C LYS A 522 4.48 12.89 -39.45
N GLU A 523 4.40 11.93 -38.54
CA GLU A 523 3.17 11.62 -37.82
C GLU A 523 2.74 12.78 -36.91
N LEU A 524 3.67 13.30 -36.10
CA LEU A 524 3.33 14.38 -35.17
C LEU A 524 2.95 15.67 -35.90
N ILE A 525 3.60 16.01 -37.01
CA ILE A 525 3.23 17.17 -37.83
C ILE A 525 1.79 17.03 -38.35
N GLN A 526 1.41 15.84 -38.84
CA GLN A 526 0.04 15.58 -39.25
C GLN A 526 -0.95 15.77 -38.09
N ASP A 527 -0.63 15.27 -36.94
CA ASP A 527 -1.48 15.37 -35.75
C ASP A 527 -1.64 16.84 -35.32
N ILE A 528 -0.55 17.61 -35.24
CA ILE A 528 -0.57 19.05 -34.89
C ILE A 528 -1.45 19.85 -35.87
N PHE A 529 -1.22 19.68 -37.18
CA PHE A 529 -1.98 20.45 -38.16
C PHE A 529 -3.45 19.99 -38.29
N SER A 530 -3.75 18.73 -37.99
CA SER A 530 -5.12 18.23 -37.97
C SER A 530 -5.97 18.80 -36.82
N GLU A 531 -5.33 19.29 -35.74
CA GLU A 531 -6.04 20.01 -34.66
C GLU A 531 -6.59 21.37 -35.15
N VAL A 532 -5.89 22.01 -36.06
CA VAL A 532 -6.20 23.39 -36.49
C VAL A 532 -6.78 23.50 -37.91
N TYR A 533 -6.66 22.45 -38.73
CA TYR A 533 -7.19 22.41 -40.09
C TYR A 533 -7.87 21.06 -40.37
N ASN A 534 -9.11 21.11 -40.83
CA ASN A 534 -9.84 19.91 -41.19
C ASN A 534 -9.50 19.45 -42.61
N PHE A 535 -8.73 18.40 -42.77
CA PHE A 535 -8.36 17.79 -44.05
C PHE A 535 -9.44 16.84 -44.60
N LYS A 536 -10.45 16.48 -43.81
CA LYS A 536 -11.49 15.51 -44.22
C LYS A 536 -12.26 15.99 -45.45
N GLY A 537 -12.32 15.17 -46.52
CA GLY A 537 -12.97 15.54 -47.77
C GLY A 537 -12.15 16.50 -48.64
N LYS A 538 -10.88 16.77 -48.33
CA LYS A 538 -9.98 17.67 -49.07
C LYS A 538 -8.74 16.92 -49.54
N ASP A 539 -8.93 15.80 -50.24
CA ASP A 539 -7.87 14.83 -50.59
C ASP A 539 -6.69 15.45 -51.33
N LYS A 540 -6.92 16.43 -52.20
CA LYS A 540 -5.87 17.12 -52.93
C LYS A 540 -4.99 17.95 -52.02
N ILE A 541 -5.56 18.75 -51.16
CA ILE A 541 -4.83 19.58 -50.17
C ILE A 541 -4.06 18.68 -49.24
N HIS A 542 -4.67 17.60 -48.74
CA HIS A 542 -4.02 16.64 -47.86
C HIS A 542 -2.85 15.94 -48.54
N THR A 543 -2.98 15.53 -49.81
CA THR A 543 -1.89 14.91 -50.57
C THR A 543 -0.70 15.86 -50.70
N VAL A 544 -0.92 17.11 -51.10
CA VAL A 544 0.16 18.11 -51.23
C VAL A 544 0.80 18.40 -49.89
N PHE A 545 0.01 18.49 -48.82
CA PHE A 545 0.53 18.66 -47.45
C PHE A 545 1.48 17.50 -47.07
N LEU A 546 1.09 16.25 -47.31
CA LEU A 546 1.94 15.07 -47.02
C LEU A 546 3.22 15.05 -47.87
N GLN A 547 3.17 15.51 -49.13
CA GLN A 547 4.33 15.67 -50.00
C GLN A 547 5.25 16.78 -49.51
N ALA A 548 4.67 17.90 -49.03
CA ALA A 548 5.43 19.01 -48.45
C ALA A 548 6.20 18.57 -47.20
N ILE A 549 5.55 17.83 -46.30
CA ILE A 549 6.24 17.25 -45.13
C ILE A 549 7.42 16.39 -45.57
N THR A 550 7.22 15.48 -46.53
CA THR A 550 8.28 14.59 -47.00
C THR A 550 9.45 15.38 -47.57
N LYS A 551 9.16 16.40 -48.40
CA LYS A 551 10.20 17.27 -48.99
C LYS A 551 11.01 18.04 -47.92
N VAL A 552 10.37 18.57 -46.90
CA VAL A 552 11.05 19.27 -45.79
C VAL A 552 11.93 18.32 -44.98
N LEU A 553 11.43 17.13 -44.69
CA LEU A 553 12.23 16.13 -43.96
C LEU A 553 13.43 15.61 -44.78
N GLU A 554 13.32 15.48 -46.11
CA GLU A 554 14.44 15.18 -47.00
C GLU A 554 15.50 16.30 -47.02
N ARG A 555 15.06 17.56 -47.02
CA ARG A 555 15.95 18.72 -46.89
C ARG A 555 16.73 18.70 -45.58
N LYS A 556 16.03 18.42 -44.46
CA LYS A 556 16.66 18.22 -43.15
C LYS A 556 17.74 17.12 -43.18
N GLN A 557 17.41 15.96 -43.79
CA GLN A 557 18.38 14.86 -43.91
C GLN A 557 19.65 15.24 -44.70
N LYS A 558 19.55 16.19 -45.62
CA LYS A 558 20.68 16.76 -46.38
C LYS A 558 21.47 17.81 -45.56
N GLY A 559 21.08 18.09 -44.33
CA GLY A 559 21.74 19.07 -43.45
C GLY A 559 21.26 20.50 -43.63
N GLU A 560 20.16 20.75 -44.34
CA GLU A 560 19.58 22.08 -44.46
C GLU A 560 18.89 22.47 -43.15
N GLN A 561 18.99 23.73 -42.81
CA GLN A 561 18.28 24.34 -41.66
C GLN A 561 16.83 24.61 -42.09
N VAL A 562 15.96 23.73 -41.67
CA VAL A 562 14.53 23.76 -42.02
C VAL A 562 13.67 23.36 -40.82
N GLY A 563 12.46 23.91 -40.77
CA GLY A 563 11.44 23.56 -39.78
C GLY A 563 10.03 23.43 -40.40
N SER A 564 9.03 23.20 -39.56
CA SER A 564 7.64 22.93 -40.00
C SER A 564 7.02 24.09 -40.75
N MET A 565 7.51 25.35 -40.62
CA MET A 565 7.01 26.49 -41.38
C MET A 565 7.23 26.30 -42.89
N HIS A 566 8.35 25.73 -43.33
CA HIS A 566 8.61 25.47 -44.75
C HIS A 566 7.58 24.54 -45.41
N ILE A 567 6.84 23.77 -44.62
CA ILE A 567 5.74 22.95 -45.15
C ILE A 567 4.60 23.85 -45.62
N ILE A 568 4.32 24.86 -44.80
CA ILE A 568 3.30 25.87 -45.12
C ILE A 568 3.73 26.69 -46.32
N ASP A 569 5.01 27.09 -46.41
CA ASP A 569 5.55 27.86 -47.55
C ASP A 569 5.42 27.07 -48.84
N ILE A 570 5.73 25.78 -48.85
CA ILE A 570 5.56 24.91 -50.04
C ILE A 570 4.08 24.82 -50.45
N MET A 571 3.15 24.85 -49.51
CA MET A 571 1.72 24.89 -49.84
C MET A 571 1.28 26.22 -50.41
N ARG A 572 1.79 27.34 -49.88
CA ARG A 572 1.51 28.70 -50.34
C ARG A 572 1.98 28.98 -51.77
N GLU A 573 3.17 28.41 -52.11
CA GLU A 573 3.76 28.51 -53.45
C GLU A 573 3.17 27.52 -54.47
N ASN A 574 2.16 26.72 -54.12
CA ASN A 574 1.56 25.76 -54.98
C ASN A 574 0.71 26.46 -56.08
N GLU A 575 0.81 25.93 -57.32
CA GLU A 575 0.04 26.44 -58.47
C GLU A 575 -1.48 26.25 -58.30
N ASP A 576 -1.93 25.30 -57.51
CA ASP A 576 -3.35 25.07 -57.22
C ASP A 576 -3.88 26.06 -56.19
N THR A 577 -4.85 26.86 -56.59
CA THR A 577 -5.41 27.91 -55.76
C THR A 577 -5.98 27.41 -54.44
N SER A 578 -6.64 26.20 -54.45
CA SER A 578 -7.17 25.62 -53.22
C SER A 578 -6.11 25.22 -52.22
N VAL A 579 -4.94 24.79 -52.71
CA VAL A 579 -3.78 24.42 -51.87
C VAL A 579 -3.11 25.70 -51.36
N SER A 580 -2.91 26.71 -52.21
CA SER A 580 -2.32 27.98 -51.85
C SER A 580 -3.16 28.69 -50.78
N GLU A 581 -4.50 28.77 -50.97
CA GLU A 581 -5.42 29.32 -49.96
C GLU A 581 -5.38 28.57 -48.62
N ALA A 582 -5.23 27.23 -48.64
CA ALA A 582 -5.06 26.43 -47.42
C ALA A 582 -3.70 26.75 -46.74
N GLY A 583 -2.63 26.96 -47.54
CA GLY A 583 -1.32 27.38 -47.05
C GLY A 583 -1.37 28.79 -46.41
N ASP A 584 -2.06 29.75 -47.06
CA ASP A 584 -2.26 31.08 -46.49
C ASP A 584 -3.06 31.05 -45.19
N PHE A 585 -4.13 30.22 -45.14
CA PHE A 585 -4.89 30.04 -43.91
C PHE A 585 -4.02 29.48 -42.78
N LEU A 586 -3.24 28.44 -43.04
CA LEU A 586 -2.33 27.84 -42.04
C LEU A 586 -1.26 28.84 -41.59
N HIS A 587 -0.72 29.64 -42.49
CA HIS A 587 0.24 30.70 -42.17
C HIS A 587 -0.36 31.70 -41.18
N GLU A 588 -1.59 32.18 -41.44
CA GLU A 588 -2.29 33.10 -40.53
C GLU A 588 -2.62 32.48 -39.19
N VAL A 589 -3.02 31.17 -39.15
CA VAL A 589 -3.29 30.45 -37.90
C VAL A 589 -2.05 30.31 -37.03
N VAL A 590 -0.85 30.13 -37.62
CA VAL A 590 0.41 30.03 -36.90
C VAL A 590 0.95 31.38 -36.49
N SER A 591 0.78 32.38 -37.39
CA SER A 591 1.25 33.74 -37.14
C SER A 591 0.61 34.32 -35.88
N ASP A 592 1.40 34.91 -34.99
CA ASP A 592 0.94 35.53 -33.74
C ASP A 592 0.12 34.58 -32.83
N SER A 593 0.53 33.27 -32.79
CA SER A 593 -0.14 32.33 -31.93
C SER A 593 0.87 31.40 -31.21
N ILE A 594 0.37 30.72 -30.18
CA ILE A 594 1.14 29.72 -29.41
C ILE A 594 1.75 28.63 -30.30
N LEU A 595 1.22 28.39 -31.51
CA LEU A 595 1.77 27.42 -32.43
C LEU A 595 3.18 27.70 -32.91
N LYS A 596 3.69 28.96 -32.75
CA LYS A 596 5.10 29.30 -33.00
C LYS A 596 6.08 28.44 -32.17
N LEU A 597 5.63 27.93 -31.04
CA LEU A 597 6.42 26.99 -30.22
C LEU A 597 6.70 25.66 -30.96
N CYS A 598 5.79 25.19 -31.80
CA CYS A 598 5.92 23.92 -32.52
C CYS A 598 5.98 24.06 -34.05
N VAL A 599 5.84 25.27 -34.62
CA VAL A 599 5.93 25.51 -36.05
C VAL A 599 6.84 26.70 -36.31
N HIS A 600 8.04 26.43 -36.82
CA HIS A 600 9.07 27.46 -37.07
C HIS A 600 9.89 27.14 -38.33
N ASP A 601 10.75 28.06 -38.75
CA ASP A 601 11.65 27.90 -39.91
C ASP A 601 12.90 27.07 -39.62
N GLY A 602 13.11 26.65 -38.35
CA GLY A 602 14.26 25.85 -37.95
C GLY A 602 15.52 26.69 -37.65
N SER A 603 15.41 28.01 -37.56
CA SER A 603 16.54 28.88 -37.18
C SER A 603 16.91 28.74 -35.70
N ASN A 604 15.98 28.34 -34.84
CA ASN A 604 16.20 28.14 -33.42
C ASN A 604 16.48 26.67 -33.10
N SER A 605 17.16 26.46 -31.98
CA SER A 605 17.43 25.10 -31.44
C SER A 605 16.16 24.52 -30.80
N ALA A 606 16.00 23.20 -30.95
CA ALA A 606 14.97 22.48 -30.19
C ALA A 606 15.22 22.56 -28.69
N LEU A 607 14.16 22.39 -27.93
CA LEU A 607 14.21 22.26 -26.46
C LEU A 607 15.22 21.15 -26.07
N SER A 608 16.14 21.49 -25.20
CA SER A 608 17.13 20.55 -24.64
C SER A 608 17.13 20.68 -23.13
N LEU A 609 16.81 19.57 -22.46
CA LEU A 609 16.80 19.48 -21.00
C LEU A 609 17.99 18.63 -20.58
N THR A 610 19.07 19.30 -20.12
CA THR A 610 20.29 18.64 -19.63
C THR A 610 20.32 18.51 -18.11
N ASP A 611 19.59 19.37 -17.43
CA ASP A 611 19.54 19.39 -15.97
C ASP A 611 18.78 18.19 -15.41
N ARG A 612 19.21 17.73 -14.22
CA ARG A 612 18.59 16.58 -13.55
C ARG A 612 17.16 16.87 -13.13
N ILE A 613 16.85 18.10 -12.74
CA ILE A 613 15.52 18.53 -12.32
C ILE A 613 15.07 19.66 -13.21
N SER A 614 14.05 19.42 -14.02
CA SER A 614 13.51 20.41 -14.95
C SER A 614 12.00 20.54 -14.79
N ILE A 615 11.52 21.79 -14.84
CA ILE A 615 10.10 22.12 -14.78
C ILE A 615 9.77 22.94 -16.02
N ILE A 616 8.86 22.44 -16.87
CA ILE A 616 8.41 23.13 -18.07
C ILE A 616 7.08 23.82 -17.74
N GLU A 617 7.07 25.11 -17.95
CA GLU A 617 5.90 25.97 -17.88
C GLU A 617 5.54 26.48 -19.27
N ILE A 618 4.26 26.68 -19.54
CA ILE A 618 3.81 27.19 -20.84
C ILE A 618 3.00 28.47 -20.62
N GLU A 619 3.42 29.57 -21.30
CA GLU A 619 2.70 30.84 -21.25
C GLU A 619 1.47 30.79 -22.15
N ASN A 620 0.42 31.47 -21.68
CA ASN A 620 -0.78 31.73 -22.47
C ASN A 620 -1.46 30.47 -23.03
N ILE A 621 -1.36 29.31 -22.33
CA ILE A 621 -2.06 28.10 -22.69
C ILE A 621 -3.51 28.20 -22.23
N ASP A 622 -4.46 27.93 -23.16
CA ASP A 622 -5.89 27.86 -22.90
C ASP A 622 -6.34 26.41 -23.03
N LEU A 623 -6.40 25.72 -21.89
CA LEU A 623 -6.79 24.32 -21.86
C LEU A 623 -8.32 24.19 -21.82
N PRO A 624 -8.94 23.24 -22.55
CA PRO A 624 -10.36 22.96 -22.43
C PRO A 624 -10.67 22.42 -21.02
N GLU A 625 -11.92 22.39 -20.60
CA GLU A 625 -12.33 21.71 -19.39
C GLU A 625 -12.26 20.17 -19.56
N ALA A 626 -11.94 19.45 -18.49
CA ALA A 626 -11.77 18.00 -18.52
C ALA A 626 -13.00 17.23 -19.05
N THR A 627 -14.19 17.79 -18.84
CA THR A 627 -15.47 17.23 -19.31
C THR A 627 -15.90 17.69 -20.70
N ALA A 628 -15.16 18.63 -21.32
CA ALA A 628 -15.52 19.19 -22.60
C ALA A 628 -15.34 18.18 -23.75
N SER A 629 -16.29 18.13 -24.67
CA SER A 629 -16.15 17.33 -25.89
C SER A 629 -15.15 18.01 -26.86
N VAL A 630 -14.29 17.21 -27.49
CA VAL A 630 -13.31 17.70 -28.49
C VAL A 630 -13.97 18.52 -29.61
N GLU A 631 -15.23 18.26 -29.91
CA GLU A 631 -16.03 18.97 -30.90
C GLU A 631 -16.35 20.41 -30.49
N THR A 632 -16.41 20.67 -29.17
CA THR A 632 -16.73 21.99 -28.60
C THR A 632 -15.50 22.88 -28.35
N TYR A 633 -14.29 22.39 -28.61
CA TYR A 633 -13.07 23.15 -28.36
C TYR A 633 -13.02 24.43 -29.19
N THR A 634 -12.68 25.53 -28.56
CA THR A 634 -12.38 26.81 -29.21
C THR A 634 -11.11 26.72 -30.07
N ASN A 635 -10.88 27.66 -30.97
CA ASN A 635 -9.66 27.69 -31.76
C ASN A 635 -8.39 27.85 -30.87
N SER A 636 -8.49 28.60 -29.77
CA SER A 636 -7.41 28.71 -28.77
C SER A 636 -7.10 27.38 -28.12
N GLN A 637 -8.13 26.66 -27.67
CA GLN A 637 -8.00 25.35 -27.05
C GLN A 637 -7.42 24.31 -28.01
N ARG A 638 -7.80 24.32 -29.30
CA ARG A 638 -7.21 23.42 -30.31
C ARG A 638 -5.72 23.67 -30.53
N LYS A 639 -5.29 24.96 -30.54
CA LYS A 639 -3.88 25.33 -30.63
C LYS A 639 -3.11 24.86 -29.39
N SER A 640 -3.68 25.01 -28.20
CA SER A 640 -3.12 24.53 -26.95
C SER A 640 -2.99 23.01 -26.92
N ASN A 641 -3.99 22.27 -27.42
CA ASN A 641 -3.95 20.82 -27.55
C ASN A 641 -2.81 20.37 -28.50
N ALA A 642 -2.60 21.08 -29.61
CA ALA A 642 -1.47 20.81 -30.51
C ALA A 642 -0.10 20.95 -29.83
N ILE A 643 0.06 21.96 -28.94
CA ILE A 643 1.28 22.12 -28.12
C ILE A 643 1.44 20.96 -27.14
N MET A 644 0.36 20.54 -26.46
CA MET A 644 0.41 19.44 -25.51
C MET A 644 0.74 18.10 -26.21
N LEU A 645 0.30 17.87 -27.45
CA LEU A 645 0.71 16.74 -28.26
C LEU A 645 2.21 16.73 -28.57
N ALA A 646 2.76 17.90 -28.96
CA ALA A 646 4.18 18.06 -29.23
C ALA A 646 4.99 17.83 -27.96
N LEU A 647 4.55 18.35 -26.83
CA LEU A 647 5.20 18.17 -25.54
C LEU A 647 5.12 16.72 -25.06
N GLY A 648 3.97 16.04 -25.19
CA GLY A 648 3.85 14.62 -24.87
C GLY A 648 4.82 13.75 -25.69
N LYS A 649 5.01 14.09 -26.96
CA LYS A 649 6.01 13.41 -27.81
C LYS A 649 7.46 13.72 -27.41
N TYR A 650 7.71 14.92 -26.94
CA TYR A 650 9.00 15.30 -26.36
C TYR A 650 9.29 14.49 -25.09
N CYS A 651 8.29 14.32 -24.19
CA CYS A 651 8.40 13.51 -22.99
C CYS A 651 8.71 12.04 -23.34
N GLU A 652 8.05 11.48 -24.36
CA GLU A 652 8.39 10.11 -24.83
C GLU A 652 9.86 9.95 -25.19
N LEU A 653 10.50 10.99 -25.73
CA LEU A 653 11.94 10.97 -26.05
C LEU A 653 12.80 11.18 -24.81
N PHE A 654 12.36 12.04 -23.90
CA PHE A 654 13.08 12.33 -22.66
C PHE A 654 13.31 11.05 -21.85
N GLY A 655 12.30 10.17 -21.76
CA GLY A 655 12.35 8.90 -21.05
C GLY A 655 13.04 7.75 -21.80
N ARG A 656 13.61 7.96 -22.99
CA ARG A 656 14.20 6.87 -23.82
C ARG A 656 15.66 6.52 -23.54
N ASN A 657 16.32 7.20 -22.63
CA ASN A 657 17.70 6.86 -22.30
C ASN A 657 17.75 5.65 -21.35
N LYS A 658 18.36 4.54 -21.77
CA LYS A 658 18.48 3.32 -20.97
C LYS A 658 19.46 3.42 -19.80
N ASP A 659 20.36 4.38 -19.85
CA ASP A 659 21.41 4.55 -18.86
C ASP A 659 21.00 5.52 -17.73
N GLU A 660 19.81 6.11 -17.83
CA GLU A 660 19.27 7.06 -16.86
C GLU A 660 17.89 6.62 -16.39
N LYS A 661 17.68 6.57 -15.08
CA LYS A 661 16.34 6.47 -14.51
C LYS A 661 15.65 7.83 -14.65
N THR A 662 14.43 7.84 -15.17
CA THR A 662 13.67 9.07 -15.41
C THR A 662 12.29 9.00 -14.78
N ILE A 663 11.79 10.13 -14.26
CA ILE A 663 10.40 10.27 -13.83
C ILE A 663 9.83 11.56 -14.41
N GLU A 664 8.67 11.44 -15.02
CA GLU A 664 7.97 12.54 -15.65
C GLU A 664 6.63 12.77 -14.96
N PHE A 665 6.45 13.92 -14.35
CA PHE A 665 5.19 14.39 -13.81
C PHE A 665 4.46 15.20 -14.87
N ILE A 666 3.24 14.79 -15.19
CA ILE A 666 2.41 15.45 -16.20
C ILE A 666 1.15 15.93 -15.50
N ASP A 667 1.12 17.22 -15.19
CA ASP A 667 -0.07 17.86 -14.64
C ASP A 667 -1.07 18.14 -15.78
N GLU A 668 -2.35 18.10 -15.47
CA GLU A 668 -3.45 18.17 -16.45
C GLU A 668 -3.31 17.13 -17.58
N ALA A 669 -2.89 15.91 -17.23
CA ALA A 669 -2.62 14.81 -18.18
C ALA A 669 -3.83 14.47 -19.07
N TRP A 670 -5.05 14.75 -18.60
CA TRP A 670 -6.28 14.52 -19.35
C TRP A 670 -6.31 15.28 -20.69
N VAL A 671 -5.61 16.41 -20.82
CA VAL A 671 -5.48 17.16 -22.07
C VAL A 671 -4.83 16.31 -23.17
N ILE A 672 -3.77 15.59 -22.81
CA ILE A 672 -3.11 14.65 -23.73
C ILE A 672 -4.04 13.48 -24.04
N ILE A 673 -4.78 12.96 -23.06
CA ILE A 673 -5.57 11.74 -23.19
C ILE A 673 -6.93 11.98 -23.85
N SER A 674 -7.41 13.21 -23.92
CA SER A 674 -8.74 13.55 -24.45
C SER A 674 -8.89 13.28 -25.96
N SER A 675 -7.81 13.43 -26.75
CA SER A 675 -7.82 13.18 -28.20
C SER A 675 -7.40 11.74 -28.55
N GLN A 676 -7.78 11.25 -29.75
CA GLN A 676 -7.33 9.94 -30.24
C GLN A 676 -5.81 9.90 -30.43
N GLN A 677 -5.23 11.00 -30.88
CA GLN A 677 -3.80 11.16 -31.09
C GLN A 677 -3.05 11.14 -29.75
N GLY A 678 -3.56 11.86 -28.77
CA GLY A 678 -2.98 11.90 -27.44
C GLY A 678 -3.00 10.55 -26.75
N LYS A 679 -4.07 9.76 -26.90
CA LYS A 679 -4.10 8.37 -26.42
C LYS A 679 -3.01 7.48 -27.01
N LYS A 680 -2.64 7.68 -28.29
CA LYS A 680 -1.51 6.97 -28.89
C LYS A 680 -0.20 7.40 -28.26
N VAL A 681 0.01 8.69 -28.01
CA VAL A 681 1.19 9.23 -27.34
C VAL A 681 1.29 8.66 -25.93
N GLU A 682 0.23 8.71 -25.15
CA GLU A 682 0.17 8.12 -23.80
C GLU A 682 0.54 6.62 -23.82
N LYS A 683 -0.06 5.86 -24.71
CA LYS A 683 0.21 4.42 -24.85
C LYS A 683 1.68 4.14 -25.21
N GLN A 684 2.27 4.97 -26.06
CA GLN A 684 3.69 4.87 -26.41
C GLN A 684 4.58 5.23 -25.22
N MET A 685 4.28 6.31 -24.49
CA MET A 685 5.02 6.72 -23.31
C MET A 685 5.01 5.61 -22.24
N LYS A 686 3.84 5.00 -21.95
CA LYS A 686 3.72 3.89 -21.01
C LYS A 686 4.53 2.65 -21.46
N ARG A 687 4.53 2.33 -22.76
CA ARG A 687 5.32 1.22 -23.31
C ARG A 687 6.82 1.47 -23.21
N VAL A 688 7.24 2.67 -23.52
CA VAL A 688 8.65 3.11 -23.41
C VAL A 688 9.08 3.04 -21.95
N GLY A 689 8.29 3.54 -21.02
CA GLY A 689 8.60 3.59 -19.60
C GLY A 689 8.95 2.23 -19.00
N ARG A 690 8.23 1.16 -19.35
CA ARG A 690 8.57 -0.20 -18.87
C ARG A 690 9.92 -0.72 -19.37
N SER A 691 10.34 -0.29 -20.55
CA SER A 691 11.56 -0.80 -21.21
C SER A 691 12.80 0.00 -20.89
N TYR A 692 12.66 1.21 -20.35
CA TYR A 692 13.72 2.19 -20.20
C TYR A 692 13.85 2.77 -18.77
N ASP A 693 13.26 2.12 -17.78
CA ASP A 693 13.21 2.62 -16.39
C ASP A 693 12.70 4.06 -16.28
N ASN A 694 11.70 4.39 -17.11
CA ASN A 694 11.00 5.67 -17.09
C ASN A 694 9.64 5.51 -16.42
N ALA A 695 9.35 6.28 -15.37
CA ALA A 695 8.05 6.31 -14.72
C ALA A 695 7.28 7.57 -15.10
N LEU A 696 5.99 7.41 -15.36
CA LEU A 696 5.07 8.50 -15.67
C LEU A 696 4.13 8.70 -14.49
N TYR A 697 4.06 9.92 -13.99
CA TYR A 697 3.14 10.34 -12.94
C TYR A 697 2.08 11.24 -13.57
N PHE A 698 0.92 10.68 -13.84
CA PHE A 698 -0.20 11.38 -14.44
C PHE A 698 -1.08 11.96 -13.34
N ILE A 699 -1.29 13.28 -13.39
CA ILE A 699 -2.19 13.98 -12.50
C ILE A 699 -3.41 14.41 -13.34
N SER A 700 -4.57 13.87 -12.98
CA SER A 700 -5.81 14.09 -13.74
C SER A 700 -6.99 14.42 -12.82
N GLN A 701 -8.02 15.04 -13.38
CA GLN A 701 -9.25 15.36 -12.68
C GLN A 701 -10.27 14.21 -12.72
N SER A 702 -10.08 13.20 -13.57
CA SER A 702 -11.02 12.09 -13.75
C SER A 702 -10.34 10.73 -13.61
N THR A 703 -10.95 9.85 -12.84
CA THR A 703 -10.55 8.44 -12.71
C THR A 703 -10.80 7.65 -14.00
N LYS A 704 -11.75 8.08 -14.82
CA LYS A 704 -12.05 7.46 -16.14
C LYS A 704 -10.86 7.51 -17.09
N ASP A 705 -9.96 8.46 -16.91
CA ASP A 705 -8.73 8.55 -17.68
C ASP A 705 -7.80 7.35 -17.45
N GLY A 706 -7.89 6.70 -16.27
CA GLY A 706 -7.18 5.46 -15.95
C GLY A 706 -7.91 4.17 -16.31
N LEU A 707 -9.23 4.22 -16.51
CA LEU A 707 -10.08 3.03 -16.71
C LEU A 707 -10.24 2.60 -18.18
N ARG A 708 -9.76 3.39 -19.13
CA ARG A 708 -10.01 3.18 -20.55
C ARG A 708 -9.19 2.02 -21.10
N GLU A 709 -9.90 0.96 -21.46
CA GLU A 709 -9.56 -0.26 -22.23
C GLU A 709 -9.27 -1.51 -21.39
N LYS A 710 -10.22 -2.43 -21.44
CA LYS A 710 -10.14 -3.79 -20.86
C LYS A 710 -9.06 -4.68 -21.47
N ASP A 711 -8.46 -4.29 -22.58
CA ASP A 711 -7.58 -5.15 -23.38
C ASP A 711 -6.09 -4.81 -23.33
N ASP A 712 -5.68 -3.79 -22.56
CA ASP A 712 -4.26 -3.40 -22.48
C ASP A 712 -3.62 -3.76 -21.13
N GLU A 713 -3.29 -5.03 -20.95
CA GLU A 713 -2.47 -5.48 -19.79
C GLU A 713 -1.09 -4.80 -19.72
N THR A 714 -0.67 -4.12 -20.79
CA THR A 714 0.66 -3.53 -20.93
C THR A 714 0.75 -2.07 -20.53
N GLY A 715 -0.39 -1.37 -20.37
CA GLY A 715 -0.45 0.07 -20.11
C GLY A 715 -0.96 0.50 -18.73
N ASN A 716 -1.23 -0.45 -17.83
CA ASN A 716 -1.83 -0.13 -16.54
C ASN A 716 -0.86 0.60 -15.59
N PHE A 717 -1.40 1.53 -14.79
CA PHE A 717 -0.69 2.16 -13.70
C PHE A 717 -0.44 1.14 -12.58
N GLY A 718 0.80 1.06 -12.11
CA GLY A 718 1.19 0.14 -11.03
C GLY A 718 0.75 0.63 -9.67
N VAL A 719 0.73 1.96 -9.48
CA VAL A 719 0.27 2.63 -8.27
C VAL A 719 -0.80 3.65 -8.62
N ALA A 720 -1.76 3.82 -7.74
CA ALA A 720 -2.83 4.77 -7.92
C ALA A 720 -3.21 5.47 -6.62
N PHE A 721 -3.49 6.77 -6.74
CA PHE A 721 -4.05 7.60 -5.69
C PHE A 721 -5.34 8.23 -6.21
N ALA A 722 -6.47 7.88 -5.63
CA ALA A 722 -7.76 8.44 -6.00
C ALA A 722 -8.35 9.22 -4.83
N PHE A 723 -8.40 10.53 -4.97
CA PHE A 723 -9.15 11.41 -4.09
C PHE A 723 -10.63 11.34 -4.46
N ASP A 724 -11.51 11.82 -3.58
CA ASP A 724 -12.94 11.79 -3.85
C ASP A 724 -13.30 12.63 -5.09
N GLU A 725 -14.24 12.12 -5.87
CA GLU A 725 -14.90 12.78 -6.98
C GLU A 725 -16.35 12.33 -7.00
N GLU A 726 -17.28 13.25 -6.69
CA GLU A 726 -18.68 12.95 -6.43
C GLU A 726 -19.35 12.14 -7.56
N ASN A 727 -19.04 12.49 -8.82
CA ASN A 727 -19.66 11.87 -9.99
C ASN A 727 -19.01 10.54 -10.42
N GLU A 728 -17.87 10.15 -9.83
CA GLU A 728 -17.08 8.98 -10.26
C GLU A 728 -16.82 7.96 -9.13
N ARG A 729 -17.49 8.08 -7.96
CA ARG A 729 -17.25 7.22 -6.80
C ARG A 729 -17.34 5.73 -7.12
N GLU A 730 -18.29 5.29 -7.91
CA GLU A 730 -18.40 3.88 -8.35
C GLU A 730 -17.22 3.46 -9.23
N ASP A 731 -16.79 4.32 -10.16
CA ASP A 731 -15.64 4.06 -11.02
C ASP A 731 -14.33 4.04 -10.21
N ILE A 732 -14.18 4.93 -9.21
CA ILE A 732 -13.08 4.93 -8.25
C ILE A 732 -13.01 3.60 -7.51
N LEU A 733 -14.10 3.15 -6.90
CA LEU A 733 -14.15 1.89 -6.15
C LEU A 733 -13.80 0.69 -7.03
N LYS A 734 -14.36 0.62 -8.22
CA LYS A 734 -14.08 -0.44 -9.18
C LYS A 734 -12.61 -0.46 -9.59
N TRP A 735 -12.02 0.70 -9.85
CA TRP A 735 -10.62 0.80 -10.24
C TRP A 735 -9.67 0.45 -9.08
N MET A 736 -10.08 0.78 -7.86
CA MET A 736 -9.37 0.42 -6.64
C MET A 736 -9.57 -1.05 -6.22
N ASN A 737 -10.29 -1.86 -7.02
CA ASN A 737 -10.67 -3.25 -6.70
C ASN A 737 -11.54 -3.37 -5.44
N MET A 738 -12.33 -2.36 -5.14
CA MET A 738 -13.30 -2.34 -4.04
C MET A 738 -14.72 -2.58 -4.57
N GLU A 739 -15.60 -3.08 -3.71
CA GLU A 739 -17.02 -3.25 -4.04
C GLU A 739 -17.76 -1.91 -3.92
N SER A 740 -18.67 -1.62 -4.86
CA SER A 740 -19.53 -0.45 -4.81
C SER A 740 -20.69 -0.69 -3.83
N THR A 741 -20.39 -0.74 -2.54
CA THR A 741 -21.38 -0.81 -1.46
C THR A 741 -21.71 0.59 -0.96
N ASP A 742 -22.90 0.75 -0.37
CA ASP A 742 -23.29 2.04 0.23
C ASP A 742 -22.25 2.52 1.26
N GLU A 743 -21.70 1.60 2.05
CA GLU A 743 -20.65 1.87 3.03
C GLU A 743 -19.36 2.42 2.40
N ASN A 744 -18.91 1.84 1.28
CA ASN A 744 -17.72 2.30 0.58
C ASN A 744 -17.96 3.64 -0.13
N ILE A 745 -19.18 3.88 -0.64
CA ILE A 745 -19.58 5.17 -1.22
C ILE A 745 -19.60 6.24 -0.12
N GLU A 746 -20.22 5.95 1.04
CA GLU A 746 -20.23 6.85 2.18
C GLU A 746 -18.82 7.15 2.72
N MET A 747 -17.92 6.18 2.67
CA MET A 747 -16.52 6.39 3.04
C MET A 747 -15.85 7.42 2.11
N LEU A 748 -16.06 7.36 0.79
CA LEU A 748 -15.55 8.36 -0.15
C LEU A 748 -16.14 9.73 0.12
N ASP A 749 -17.47 9.80 0.33
CA ASP A 749 -18.20 11.03 0.64
C ASP A 749 -17.69 11.73 1.92
N ASN A 750 -17.26 10.95 2.91
CA ASN A 750 -16.71 11.45 4.18
C ASN A 750 -15.21 11.73 4.14
N MET A 751 -14.53 11.60 2.98
CA MET A 751 -13.12 11.93 2.86
C MET A 751 -12.89 13.42 3.04
N LEU A 752 -11.89 13.75 3.87
CA LEU A 752 -11.43 15.11 4.05
C LEU A 752 -10.44 15.47 2.93
N GLN A 753 -10.28 16.76 2.68
CA GLN A 753 -9.20 17.26 1.83
C GLN A 753 -7.84 16.74 2.33
N GLY A 754 -7.06 16.08 1.45
CA GLY A 754 -5.82 15.41 1.82
C GLY A 754 -5.97 13.93 2.16
N GLN A 755 -7.17 13.36 2.07
CA GLN A 755 -7.40 11.92 2.14
C GLN A 755 -7.68 11.34 0.77
N CYS A 756 -7.18 10.14 0.50
CA CYS A 756 -7.44 9.42 -0.75
C CYS A 756 -7.40 7.91 -0.56
N LEU A 757 -7.85 7.18 -1.56
CA LEU A 757 -7.54 5.75 -1.68
C LEU A 757 -6.17 5.61 -2.37
N MET A 758 -5.30 4.79 -1.80
CA MET A 758 -4.06 4.35 -2.41
C MET A 758 -4.18 2.88 -2.83
N LYS A 759 -3.77 2.56 -4.05
CA LYS A 759 -3.55 1.19 -4.52
C LYS A 759 -2.08 1.04 -4.86
N ASP A 760 -1.41 0.07 -4.23
CA ASP A 760 0.02 -0.18 -4.39
C ASP A 760 0.34 -1.26 -5.44
N VAL A 761 1.64 -1.49 -5.68
CA VAL A 761 2.14 -2.47 -6.66
C VAL A 761 1.74 -3.92 -6.34
N PHE A 762 1.38 -4.22 -5.10
CA PHE A 762 0.89 -5.53 -4.69
C PHE A 762 -0.62 -5.69 -4.92
N GLY A 763 -1.30 -4.62 -5.34
CA GLY A 763 -2.75 -4.58 -5.55
C GLY A 763 -3.54 -4.45 -4.25
N ARG A 764 -2.88 -4.02 -3.17
CA ARG A 764 -3.52 -3.71 -1.89
C ARG A 764 -4.10 -2.31 -1.98
N THR A 765 -5.28 -2.10 -1.44
CA THR A 765 -5.95 -0.80 -1.43
C THR A 765 -6.31 -0.41 0.00
N SER A 766 -6.03 0.84 0.36
CA SER A 766 -6.43 1.41 1.64
C SER A 766 -6.76 2.89 1.50
N LYS A 767 -7.63 3.39 2.37
CA LYS A 767 -7.77 4.83 2.62
C LYS A 767 -6.54 5.32 3.35
N ILE A 768 -6.00 6.44 2.91
CA ILE A 768 -4.82 7.05 3.49
C ILE A 768 -5.06 8.53 3.79
N THR A 769 -4.36 9.04 4.80
CA THR A 769 -4.25 10.48 5.07
C THR A 769 -2.85 10.93 4.69
N VAL A 770 -2.75 11.80 3.71
CA VAL A 770 -1.47 12.35 3.22
C VAL A 770 -0.92 13.35 4.24
N GLU A 771 0.37 13.24 4.56
CA GLU A 771 1.05 14.17 5.45
C GLU A 771 2.50 14.39 5.03
N CYS A 772 2.94 15.64 5.02
CA CYS A 772 4.35 16.01 5.05
C CYS A 772 4.76 16.22 6.51
N LEU A 773 5.91 15.70 6.93
CA LEU A 773 6.41 15.84 8.30
C LEU A 773 7.19 17.15 8.53
N PHE A 774 7.47 17.91 7.46
CA PHE A 774 8.36 19.05 7.49
C PHE A 774 7.58 20.35 7.29
N GLU A 775 7.54 21.17 8.34
CA GLU A 775 6.81 22.45 8.31
C GLU A 775 7.36 23.40 7.24
N GLU A 776 8.67 23.40 7.01
CA GLU A 776 9.33 24.24 6.00
C GLU A 776 8.97 23.84 4.55
N TRP A 777 8.51 22.60 4.31
CA TRP A 777 8.05 22.15 3.00
C TRP A 777 6.63 22.62 2.67
N GLU A 778 5.81 22.89 3.69
CA GLU A 778 4.41 23.26 3.54
C GLU A 778 4.22 24.40 2.55
N GLY A 779 5.09 25.42 2.61
CA GLY A 779 5.05 26.56 1.68
C GLY A 779 5.23 26.16 0.21
N ALA A 780 6.10 25.17 -0.08
CA ALA A 780 6.32 24.64 -1.43
C ALA A 780 5.18 23.73 -1.90
N LEU A 781 4.47 23.09 -0.97
CA LEU A 781 3.38 22.16 -1.24
C LEU A 781 2.02 22.87 -1.37
N GLU A 782 1.90 24.11 -0.92
CA GLU A 782 0.66 24.89 -0.97
C GLU A 782 0.07 24.94 -2.40
N THR A 783 -1.26 24.89 -2.46
CA THR A 783 -2.03 25.06 -3.70
C THR A 783 -3.00 26.23 -3.61
N ILE A 784 -3.33 26.65 -2.39
CA ILE A 784 -4.24 27.77 -2.09
C ILE A 784 -3.55 28.71 -1.11
N ASP A 785 -3.74 30.00 -1.25
CA ASP A 785 -3.18 30.99 -0.34
C ASP A 785 -3.96 30.95 0.99
N LYS A 786 -3.36 30.34 2.03
CA LYS A 786 -3.96 30.22 3.36
C LYS A 786 -4.30 31.58 3.99
N SER A 787 -3.56 32.65 3.65
CA SER A 787 -3.87 33.99 4.14
C SER A 787 -5.17 34.54 3.56
N ALA A 788 -5.46 34.23 2.30
CA ALA A 788 -6.72 34.58 1.66
C ALA A 788 -7.90 33.78 2.22
N VAL A 789 -7.69 32.49 2.54
CA VAL A 789 -8.70 31.63 3.18
C VAL A 789 -9.01 32.13 4.59
N ALA A 790 -8.00 32.39 5.42
CA ALA A 790 -8.18 32.90 6.78
C ALA A 790 -8.92 34.25 6.79
N TYR A 791 -8.58 35.16 5.85
CA TYR A 791 -9.28 36.43 5.69
C TYR A 791 -10.76 36.23 5.28
N ALA A 792 -11.03 35.24 4.40
CA ALA A 792 -12.39 34.95 3.99
C ALA A 792 -13.20 34.33 5.14
N GLU A 793 -12.62 33.42 5.91
CA GLU A 793 -13.23 32.82 7.10
C GLU A 793 -13.55 33.86 8.15
N GLU A 794 -12.59 34.75 8.48
CA GLU A 794 -12.80 35.83 9.45
C GLU A 794 -13.92 36.79 9.00
N LYS A 795 -14.08 36.98 7.68
CA LYS A 795 -15.05 37.92 7.11
C LYS A 795 -16.46 37.33 6.93
N TYR A 796 -16.57 36.04 6.63
CA TYR A 796 -17.82 35.41 6.20
C TYR A 796 -18.38 34.36 7.17
N LEU A 797 -17.58 33.85 8.12
CA LEU A 797 -17.99 32.98 9.20
C LEU A 797 -17.96 33.66 10.56
#